data_2706918ccdddfd8fcce33409474bfe13
#
_entry.id   2706918ccdddfd8fcce33409474bfe13
#
_cell.length_a   1.000
_cell.length_b   1.000
_cell.length_c   1.000
_cell.angle_alpha   90.00
_cell.angle_beta   90.00
_cell.angle_gamma   90.00
#
_symmetry.space_group_name_H-M   'P 1'
#
loop_
_entity.id
_entity.type
_entity.pdbx_description
1 polymer ?
#
loop_
_entity_poly.entity_id
_entity_poly.type
_entity_poly.pdbx_seq_one_letter_code
_entity_poly.pdbx_strand_id
1 'polypeptide(L)'
;MELASKYDPQVVESKWYQYWLDNKLFSSKPDGREPYTVVIPPPNVTGVLHMGHMLNNTIQDILVRRARMEGKNACWVPGTDHASIATEAKVVNKLAQEGIKKTDLTREQFLEHAWDWTHEHGGIILKQLRRLGCSCDWDRTAFTMDDTRSKSVIKVFCDLYNKGYIYRGVRMVNWDPQAQTALSDEEVIYKDEHSKLYHLKYYVAADDQAKVERKDEGNVMHKDEKGYYAVVATTRPETIMGDSAMCINPEDVKNTWIKGLHVIVPLVNRVIPVIEDSYVDIQFGTGCLKVTPAHDVNDHALGLKHGLETIDIFNDNGTISEAAGLYVGQDRMDVRKQISKDLETAGLMEKVEDYDNKVGFSERTNVPIEPKLSTQWFLKMQHFADIALAPVMDDDIEFYPKKYKNTYRHWLENIKDWCISRQLWWGHRIPAYYFKDAEGKNATVVAETADEALKLAKEKNPNVTAADLEQESDCMDTWFSSWLWPISVFDGINNPDNEEINYYYPTSDLVTGPDIIFFWVARMIMAGYEYRGKFPFKHVYFTGIVRDKLGRKMSKSLGNSPDPIMLIEKYGADGVRMGMMLSAPAGNDILFDETLCEQGRNFNNKIWNAFRLVQGWETTETEQPEANKIAVEWFDAKLKAVNKEMDEQFKSYRISEALMTVYRLFWDEFSSWYLEMIKPEYGKPIDKVTYDATLRFFNSLLKMLHPFMPFITEELWQHIYDRKDSESIMRDELKLPAPTKDEERLIHDIEQVKAIVGGVRTVRNQKNIAPKVELELNVIGQNNYEAYNSVIRKMANLKTIEVVAEKPSDASGFMVGTDSFAVPVGDLIDVAAEIEKQEKELNHLEGFLAGIKKKLSNENFVSHAPAAVIERERKKQSDSEEKIAALKASLEELRKK
;
A
#
# COMPACT_ATOMS: atom_id res chain seq x y z
N MET A 1 14.49 -27.57 29.04
CA MET A 1 13.03 -27.81 28.77
C MET A 1 12.92 -28.58 27.47
N GLU A 2 12.20 -29.70 27.44
CA GLU A 2 12.07 -30.50 26.22
C GLU A 2 11.22 -29.76 25.18
N LEU A 3 11.71 -29.62 23.94
CA LEU A 3 11.01 -28.90 22.86
C LEU A 3 9.82 -29.75 22.39
N ALA A 4 8.66 -29.11 22.20
CA ALA A 4 7.46 -29.79 21.71
C ALA A 4 7.68 -30.50 20.36
N SER A 5 6.98 -31.62 20.14
CA SER A 5 7.11 -32.39 18.88
C SER A 5 6.69 -31.64 17.62
N LYS A 6 5.83 -30.64 17.76
CA LYS A 6 5.36 -29.74 16.68
C LYS A 6 5.36 -28.31 17.18
N TYR A 7 5.59 -27.39 16.24
CA TYR A 7 5.41 -25.97 16.49
C TYR A 7 3.92 -25.64 16.61
N ASP A 8 3.54 -25.00 17.73
CA ASP A 8 2.20 -24.49 17.95
C ASP A 8 2.26 -22.96 18.11
N PRO A 9 1.93 -22.20 17.05
CA PRO A 9 1.99 -20.73 17.09
C PRO A 9 1.06 -20.12 18.16
N GLN A 10 -0.11 -20.71 18.45
CA GLN A 10 -1.06 -20.14 19.41
C GLN A 10 -0.48 -20.05 20.81
N VAL A 11 0.23 -21.09 21.22
CA VAL A 11 0.89 -21.17 22.54
C VAL A 11 2.10 -20.25 22.58
N VAL A 12 2.94 -20.31 21.55
CA VAL A 12 4.21 -19.56 21.48
C VAL A 12 3.96 -18.04 21.39
N GLU A 13 3.02 -17.62 20.57
CA GLU A 13 2.70 -16.19 20.35
C GLU A 13 2.16 -15.55 21.64
N SER A 14 1.22 -16.19 22.30
CA SER A 14 0.64 -15.66 23.54
C SER A 14 1.67 -15.56 24.66
N LYS A 15 2.54 -16.59 24.80
CA LYS A 15 3.61 -16.64 25.80
C LYS A 15 4.60 -15.49 25.61
N TRP A 16 5.16 -15.33 24.40
CA TRP A 16 6.22 -14.37 24.16
C TRP A 16 5.72 -12.93 24.10
N TYR A 17 4.53 -12.71 23.56
CA TYR A 17 3.98 -11.36 23.55
C TYR A 17 3.76 -10.83 24.96
N GLN A 18 3.22 -11.66 25.85
CA GLN A 18 3.06 -11.31 27.26
C GLN A 18 4.42 -11.09 27.95
N TYR A 19 5.39 -11.96 27.70
CA TYR A 19 6.75 -11.82 28.22
C TYR A 19 7.40 -10.48 27.81
N TRP A 20 7.26 -10.07 26.54
CA TRP A 20 7.78 -8.80 26.07
C TRP A 20 7.11 -7.59 26.77
N LEU A 21 5.80 -7.67 27.01
CA LEU A 21 5.05 -6.63 27.70
C LEU A 21 5.46 -6.53 29.18
N ASP A 22 5.54 -7.65 29.88
CA ASP A 22 5.89 -7.72 31.31
C ASP A 22 7.30 -7.19 31.58
N ASN A 23 8.23 -7.46 30.65
CA ASN A 23 9.61 -6.97 30.73
C ASN A 23 9.81 -5.59 30.07
N LYS A 24 8.75 -4.92 29.61
CA LYS A 24 8.77 -3.60 28.98
C LYS A 24 9.81 -3.48 27.85
N LEU A 25 9.94 -4.55 27.04
CA LEU A 25 10.96 -4.62 25.99
C LEU A 25 10.71 -3.65 24.81
N PHE A 26 9.48 -3.15 24.68
CA PHE A 26 9.08 -2.18 23.66
C PHE A 26 9.17 -0.72 24.13
N SER A 27 9.30 -0.50 25.45
CA SER A 27 9.31 0.84 26.02
C SER A 27 10.59 1.59 25.72
N SER A 28 10.46 2.87 25.42
CA SER A 28 11.58 3.77 25.12
C SER A 28 11.49 5.03 26.00
N LYS A 29 12.66 5.48 26.48
CA LYS A 29 12.85 6.77 27.14
C LYS A 29 14.12 7.41 26.57
N PRO A 30 14.19 8.75 26.51
CA PRO A 30 15.42 9.43 26.12
C PRO A 30 16.63 8.91 26.92
N ASP A 31 17.69 8.54 26.23
CA ASP A 31 18.96 8.10 26.83
C ASP A 31 20.15 8.48 25.90
N GLY A 32 21.34 7.95 26.18
CA GLY A 32 22.54 8.27 25.39
C GLY A 32 22.67 7.53 24.05
N ARG A 33 21.74 6.63 23.70
CA ARG A 33 21.78 5.89 22.43
C ARG A 33 21.23 6.72 21.29
N GLU A 34 21.58 6.35 20.05
CA GLU A 34 20.96 6.91 18.86
C GLU A 34 19.45 6.55 18.82
N PRO A 35 18.55 7.55 18.74
CA PRO A 35 17.12 7.27 18.62
C PRO A 35 16.78 6.70 17.24
N TYR A 36 15.87 5.72 17.22
CA TYR A 36 15.20 5.29 16.01
C TYR A 36 13.69 5.37 16.24
N THR A 37 13.09 6.39 15.65
CA THR A 37 11.70 6.74 15.94
C THR A 37 10.82 6.49 14.73
N VAL A 38 9.71 5.79 14.96
CA VAL A 38 8.64 5.58 13.98
C VAL A 38 7.32 5.98 14.62
N VAL A 39 6.50 6.72 13.88
CA VAL A 39 5.12 6.99 14.25
C VAL A 39 4.19 6.21 13.34
N ILE A 40 3.24 5.49 13.93
CA ILE A 40 2.28 4.71 13.17
C ILE A 40 1.41 5.63 12.30
N PRO A 41 1.08 5.30 11.03
CA PRO A 41 -0.07 5.88 10.37
C PRO A 41 -1.32 5.50 11.19
N PRO A 42 -1.94 6.45 11.92
CA PRO A 42 -2.95 6.09 12.90
C PRO A 42 -4.20 5.55 12.19
N PRO A 43 -4.60 4.29 12.41
CA PRO A 43 -5.78 3.73 11.78
C PRO A 43 -7.06 4.43 12.24
N ASN A 44 -7.97 4.65 11.30
CA ASN A 44 -9.28 5.22 11.58
C ASN A 44 -10.12 4.30 12.49
N VAL A 45 -10.78 4.86 13.50
CA VAL A 45 -11.65 4.11 14.43
C VAL A 45 -13.00 3.71 13.80
N THR A 46 -12.99 3.38 12.50
CA THR A 46 -14.19 3.05 11.71
C THR A 46 -14.46 1.54 11.63
N GLY A 47 -13.63 0.72 12.22
CA GLY A 47 -13.78 -0.73 12.23
C GLY A 47 -12.48 -1.49 12.47
N VAL A 48 -12.40 -2.75 11.99
CA VAL A 48 -11.24 -3.64 12.13
C VAL A 48 -10.18 -3.36 11.07
N LEU A 49 -8.95 -3.80 11.29
CA LEU A 49 -7.87 -3.72 10.30
C LEU A 49 -8.14 -4.60 9.07
N HIS A 50 -7.53 -4.27 7.95
CA HIS A 50 -7.53 -5.05 6.70
C HIS A 50 -6.09 -5.38 6.28
N MET A 51 -5.93 -6.19 5.20
CA MET A 51 -4.60 -6.68 4.77
C MET A 51 -3.60 -5.57 4.44
N GLY A 52 -4.03 -4.40 3.99
CA GLY A 52 -3.14 -3.25 3.80
C GLY A 52 -2.52 -2.74 5.11
N HIS A 53 -3.28 -2.72 6.21
CA HIS A 53 -2.74 -2.40 7.54
C HIS A 53 -1.76 -3.48 8.02
N MET A 54 -2.07 -4.78 7.74
CA MET A 54 -1.17 -5.88 8.11
C MET A 54 0.20 -5.73 7.43
N LEU A 55 0.22 -5.42 6.12
CA LEU A 55 1.45 -5.16 5.38
C LEU A 55 2.22 -3.97 5.97
N ASN A 56 1.55 -2.82 6.10
CA ASN A 56 2.15 -1.58 6.55
C ASN A 56 2.80 -1.74 7.94
N ASN A 57 2.07 -2.32 8.90
CA ASN A 57 2.57 -2.51 10.25
C ASN A 57 3.63 -3.61 10.36
N THR A 58 3.59 -4.63 9.51
CA THR A 58 4.67 -5.63 9.43
C THR A 58 5.98 -4.98 8.99
N ILE A 59 5.96 -4.11 7.98
CA ILE A 59 7.16 -3.40 7.52
C ILE A 59 7.71 -2.48 8.61
N GLN A 60 6.86 -1.71 9.30
CA GLN A 60 7.27 -0.87 10.41
C GLN A 60 7.93 -1.70 11.52
N ASP A 61 7.31 -2.82 11.91
CA ASP A 61 7.83 -3.69 12.97
C ASP A 61 9.19 -4.31 12.60
N ILE A 62 9.38 -4.71 11.34
CA ILE A 62 10.66 -5.22 10.84
C ILE A 62 11.76 -4.17 11.02
N LEU A 63 11.51 -2.93 10.61
CA LEU A 63 12.48 -1.82 10.72
C LEU A 63 12.78 -1.49 12.19
N VAL A 64 11.74 -1.41 13.03
CA VAL A 64 11.88 -1.11 14.46
C VAL A 64 12.63 -2.22 15.21
N ARG A 65 12.32 -3.50 14.96
CA ARG A 65 13.02 -4.63 15.57
C ARG A 65 14.48 -4.68 15.14
N ARG A 66 14.76 -4.45 13.88
CA ARG A 66 16.12 -4.37 13.37
C ARG A 66 16.92 -3.25 14.07
N ALA A 67 16.36 -2.04 14.13
CA ALA A 67 17.01 -0.91 14.82
C ALA A 67 17.28 -1.22 16.29
N ARG A 68 16.33 -1.87 16.98
CA ARG A 68 16.51 -2.29 18.38
C ARG A 68 17.64 -3.31 18.52
N MET A 69 17.74 -4.28 17.61
CA MET A 69 18.83 -5.25 17.56
C MET A 69 20.19 -4.63 17.21
N GLU A 70 20.22 -3.49 16.50
CA GLU A 70 21.41 -2.69 16.24
C GLU A 70 21.84 -1.81 17.44
N GLY A 71 21.18 -1.95 18.58
CA GLY A 71 21.49 -1.23 19.82
C GLY A 71 20.94 0.19 19.89
N LYS A 72 20.12 0.62 18.91
CA LYS A 72 19.46 1.93 18.91
C LYS A 72 18.34 1.98 19.95
N ASN A 73 18.01 3.18 20.38
CA ASN A 73 16.84 3.41 21.21
C ASN A 73 15.58 3.50 20.31
N ALA A 74 14.97 2.35 20.06
CA ALA A 74 13.84 2.26 19.16
C ALA A 74 12.53 2.65 19.85
N CYS A 75 11.86 3.67 19.33
CA CYS A 75 10.57 4.17 19.78
C CYS A 75 9.55 4.09 18.66
N TRP A 76 8.58 3.20 18.78
CA TRP A 76 7.46 3.11 17.83
C TRP A 76 6.17 3.52 18.52
N VAL A 77 5.67 4.72 18.18
CA VAL A 77 4.49 5.31 18.80
C VAL A 77 3.21 4.78 18.14
N PRO A 78 2.37 4.02 18.86
CA PRO A 78 1.08 3.59 18.36
C PRO A 78 0.01 4.66 18.55
N GLY A 79 -1.07 4.56 17.76
CA GLY A 79 -2.23 5.43 17.95
C GLY A 79 -3.36 5.13 16.99
N THR A 80 -4.44 5.89 17.12
CA THR A 80 -5.62 5.82 16.26
C THR A 80 -6.10 7.21 15.87
N ASP A 81 -6.81 7.29 14.74
CA ASP A 81 -7.36 8.54 14.22
C ASP A 81 -8.88 8.58 14.42
N HIS A 82 -9.41 9.74 14.82
CA HIS A 82 -10.83 9.97 15.03
C HIS A 82 -11.65 9.98 13.72
N ALA A 83 -11.02 10.26 12.58
CA ALA A 83 -11.58 10.15 11.22
C ALA A 83 -12.97 10.79 11.08
N SER A 84 -13.08 12.10 11.29
CA SER A 84 -14.31 12.89 11.43
C SER A 84 -15.50 12.40 10.61
N ILE A 85 -15.48 12.55 9.29
CA ILE A 85 -16.62 12.19 8.39
C ILE A 85 -16.93 10.69 8.48
N ALA A 86 -15.89 9.85 8.41
CA ALA A 86 -16.07 8.42 8.32
C ALA A 86 -16.64 7.82 9.62
N THR A 87 -16.20 8.30 10.77
CA THR A 87 -16.70 7.87 12.10
C THR A 87 -18.10 8.41 12.34
N GLU A 88 -18.36 9.69 12.06
CA GLU A 88 -19.69 10.27 12.19
C GLU A 88 -20.72 9.50 11.35
N ALA A 89 -20.40 9.17 10.09
CA ALA A 89 -21.28 8.36 9.24
C ALA A 89 -21.57 6.97 9.83
N LYS A 90 -20.60 6.33 10.48
CA LYS A 90 -20.81 5.03 11.16
C LYS A 90 -21.72 5.15 12.37
N VAL A 91 -21.52 6.19 13.18
CA VAL A 91 -22.37 6.47 14.36
C VAL A 91 -23.80 6.79 13.92
N VAL A 92 -23.98 7.65 12.92
CA VAL A 92 -25.30 7.97 12.35
C VAL A 92 -26.01 6.72 11.85
N ASN A 93 -25.30 5.85 11.13
CA ASN A 93 -25.87 4.59 10.64
C ASN A 93 -26.26 3.63 11.77
N LYS A 94 -25.45 3.53 12.84
CA LYS A 94 -25.77 2.74 14.03
C LYS A 94 -27.04 3.27 14.71
N LEU A 95 -27.09 4.58 14.95
CA LEU A 95 -28.26 5.23 15.56
C LEU A 95 -29.52 5.05 14.70
N ALA A 96 -29.42 5.14 13.39
CA ALA A 96 -30.55 4.91 12.46
C ALA A 96 -31.11 3.47 12.56
N GLN A 97 -30.23 2.47 12.76
CA GLN A 97 -30.65 1.08 13.02
C GLN A 97 -31.40 0.93 14.36
N GLU A 98 -31.08 1.78 15.32
CA GLU A 98 -31.75 1.87 16.64
C GLU A 98 -33.02 2.77 16.58
N GLY A 99 -33.33 3.35 15.40
CA GLY A 99 -34.49 4.23 15.21
C GLY A 99 -34.28 5.67 15.64
N ILE A 100 -33.03 6.07 15.91
CA ILE A 100 -32.67 7.42 16.39
C ILE A 100 -32.10 8.22 15.21
N LYS A 101 -32.61 9.43 14.97
CA LYS A 101 -32.07 10.36 13.97
C LYS A 101 -31.10 11.33 14.65
N LYS A 102 -30.01 11.69 13.97
CA LYS A 102 -29.07 12.71 14.46
C LYS A 102 -29.78 14.03 14.80
N THR A 103 -30.78 14.42 14.02
CA THR A 103 -31.60 15.63 14.21
C THR A 103 -32.43 15.64 15.50
N ASP A 104 -32.59 14.50 16.11
CA ASP A 104 -33.37 14.36 17.37
C ASP A 104 -32.48 14.53 18.62
N LEU A 105 -31.16 14.64 18.41
CA LEU A 105 -30.14 14.74 19.46
C LEU A 105 -29.56 16.14 19.55
N THR A 106 -29.10 16.53 20.75
CA THR A 106 -28.15 17.64 20.88
C THR A 106 -26.74 17.20 20.45
N ARG A 107 -25.86 18.16 20.22
CA ARG A 107 -24.45 17.88 19.92
C ARG A 107 -23.80 17.02 21.01
N GLU A 108 -24.01 17.34 22.27
CA GLU A 108 -23.45 16.64 23.42
C GLU A 108 -23.92 15.19 23.44
N GLN A 109 -25.21 14.93 23.25
CA GLN A 109 -25.77 13.58 23.20
C GLN A 109 -25.20 12.77 22.04
N PHE A 110 -25.04 13.37 20.87
CA PHE A 110 -24.41 12.70 19.75
C PHE A 110 -22.93 12.37 20.02
N LEU A 111 -22.19 13.29 20.66
CA LEU A 111 -20.79 13.07 21.00
C LEU A 111 -20.61 11.93 22.00
N GLU A 112 -21.54 11.71 22.96
CA GLU A 112 -21.53 10.54 23.84
C GLU A 112 -21.53 9.23 23.02
N HIS A 113 -22.43 9.09 22.06
CA HIS A 113 -22.48 7.93 21.18
C HIS A 113 -21.22 7.77 20.32
N ALA A 114 -20.62 8.87 19.88
CA ALA A 114 -19.40 8.85 19.10
C ALA A 114 -18.18 8.44 19.93
N TRP A 115 -18.11 8.85 21.20
CA TRP A 115 -17.09 8.39 22.12
C TRP A 115 -17.22 6.92 22.48
N ASP A 116 -18.44 6.41 22.69
CA ASP A 116 -18.70 4.98 22.94
C ASP A 116 -18.24 4.14 21.75
N TRP A 117 -18.58 4.56 20.53
CA TRP A 117 -18.07 3.93 19.30
C TRP A 117 -16.55 3.89 19.25
N THR A 118 -15.91 5.01 19.57
CA THR A 118 -14.45 5.16 19.50
C THR A 118 -13.74 4.29 20.52
N HIS A 119 -14.25 4.20 21.75
CA HIS A 119 -13.69 3.33 22.78
C HIS A 119 -13.79 1.86 22.38
N GLU A 120 -14.91 1.43 21.84
CA GLU A 120 -15.12 0.06 21.38
C GLU A 120 -14.16 -0.30 20.24
N HIS A 121 -14.14 0.47 19.16
CA HIS A 121 -13.41 0.12 17.93
C HIS A 121 -11.92 0.41 18.01
N GLY A 122 -11.50 1.45 18.72
CA GLY A 122 -10.09 1.74 18.97
C GLY A 122 -9.41 0.60 19.74
N GLY A 123 -10.08 0.03 20.73
CA GLY A 123 -9.59 -1.12 21.48
C GLY A 123 -9.39 -2.38 20.62
N ILE A 124 -10.29 -2.63 19.66
CA ILE A 124 -10.18 -3.76 18.74
C ILE A 124 -8.93 -3.63 17.85
N ILE A 125 -8.72 -2.45 17.25
CA ILE A 125 -7.57 -2.17 16.37
C ILE A 125 -6.26 -2.43 17.10
N LEU A 126 -6.09 -1.91 18.32
CA LEU A 126 -4.88 -2.10 19.10
C LEU A 126 -4.64 -3.57 19.50
N LYS A 127 -5.72 -4.33 19.76
CA LYS A 127 -5.61 -5.79 19.97
C LYS A 127 -5.16 -6.53 18.71
N GLN A 128 -5.67 -6.15 17.55
CA GLN A 128 -5.28 -6.76 16.28
C GLN A 128 -3.78 -6.51 15.97
N LEU A 129 -3.26 -5.32 16.24
CA LEU A 129 -1.83 -5.01 16.10
C LEU A 129 -0.97 -5.87 17.06
N ARG A 130 -1.41 -6.08 18.29
CA ARG A 130 -0.73 -6.99 19.23
C ARG A 130 -0.73 -8.43 18.74
N ARG A 131 -1.84 -8.90 18.20
CA ARG A 131 -1.92 -10.25 17.60
C ARG A 131 -0.98 -10.44 16.41
N LEU A 132 -0.72 -9.40 15.62
CA LEU A 132 0.28 -9.40 14.56
C LEU A 132 1.72 -9.45 15.08
N GLY A 133 1.95 -9.16 16.34
CA GLY A 133 3.27 -9.11 16.97
C GLY A 133 3.93 -7.74 16.90
N CYS A 134 3.18 -6.66 16.67
CA CYS A 134 3.72 -5.30 16.60
C CYS A 134 4.40 -4.90 17.91
N SER A 135 5.65 -4.45 17.84
CA SER A 135 6.48 -4.07 18.98
C SER A 135 6.40 -2.58 19.30
N CYS A 136 5.18 -2.05 19.32
CA CYS A 136 4.90 -0.65 19.69
C CYS A 136 5.18 -0.37 21.17
N ASP A 137 5.61 0.83 21.47
CA ASP A 137 5.64 1.35 22.85
C ASP A 137 4.19 1.70 23.29
N TRP A 138 3.48 0.72 23.82
CA TRP A 138 2.06 0.82 24.17
C TRP A 138 1.75 1.83 25.26
N ASP A 139 2.75 2.18 26.09
CA ASP A 139 2.61 3.23 27.12
C ASP A 139 2.45 4.62 26.47
N ARG A 140 2.83 4.76 25.18
CA ARG A 140 2.72 5.98 24.37
C ARG A 140 1.50 6.00 23.44
N THR A 141 0.55 5.09 23.64
CA THR A 141 -0.65 5.06 22.79
C THR A 141 -1.34 6.41 22.75
N ALA A 142 -1.50 6.98 21.56
CA ALA A 142 -2.08 8.30 21.35
C ALA A 142 -3.36 8.22 20.50
N PHE A 143 -4.24 9.18 20.70
CA PHE A 143 -5.44 9.37 19.88
C PHE A 143 -5.49 10.79 19.36
N THR A 144 -5.81 10.99 18.09
CA THR A 144 -5.78 12.33 17.49
C THR A 144 -6.70 13.35 18.14
N MET A 145 -7.72 12.90 18.90
CA MET A 145 -8.64 13.75 19.68
C MET A 145 -8.45 13.67 21.22
N ASP A 146 -7.36 13.10 21.72
CA ASP A 146 -7.09 13.21 23.16
C ASP A 146 -6.72 14.66 23.57
N ASP A 147 -6.70 14.92 24.87
CA ASP A 147 -6.54 16.29 25.39
C ASP A 147 -5.29 16.99 24.91
N THR A 148 -4.14 16.30 24.87
CA THR A 148 -2.86 16.90 24.48
C THR A 148 -2.83 17.24 22.98
N ARG A 149 -3.31 16.30 22.14
CA ARG A 149 -3.39 16.50 20.67
C ARG A 149 -4.43 17.54 20.32
N SER A 150 -5.59 17.55 21.02
CA SER A 150 -6.62 18.56 20.81
C SER A 150 -6.12 19.98 21.15
N LYS A 151 -5.40 20.16 22.25
CA LYS A 151 -4.78 21.45 22.59
C LYS A 151 -3.79 21.89 21.50
N SER A 152 -2.96 20.97 21.00
CA SER A 152 -2.01 21.26 19.92
C SER A 152 -2.72 21.75 18.64
N VAL A 153 -3.81 21.09 18.25
CA VAL A 153 -4.61 21.43 17.06
C VAL A 153 -5.22 22.83 17.20
N ILE A 154 -5.85 23.11 18.34
CA ILE A 154 -6.47 24.41 18.61
C ILE A 154 -5.43 25.52 18.60
N LYS A 155 -4.27 25.30 19.24
CA LYS A 155 -3.18 26.27 19.29
C LYS A 155 -2.64 26.58 17.88
N VAL A 156 -2.45 25.54 17.05
CA VAL A 156 -2.01 25.70 15.65
C VAL A 156 -3.04 26.47 14.83
N PHE A 157 -4.33 26.21 15.00
CA PHE A 157 -5.37 26.98 14.32
C PHE A 157 -5.30 28.47 14.69
N CYS A 158 -5.21 28.78 15.98
CA CYS A 158 -5.11 30.16 16.46
C CYS A 158 -3.83 30.86 15.95
N ASP A 159 -2.69 30.16 15.97
CA ASP A 159 -1.43 30.68 15.46
C ASP A 159 -1.50 31.02 13.96
N LEU A 160 -1.98 30.07 13.14
CA LEU A 160 -2.11 30.28 11.69
C LEU A 160 -3.15 31.34 11.33
N TYR A 161 -4.22 31.49 12.12
CA TYR A 161 -5.17 32.58 11.97
C TYR A 161 -4.51 33.94 12.24
N ASN A 162 -3.78 34.04 13.35
CA ASN A 162 -3.09 35.31 13.73
C ASN A 162 -1.98 35.65 12.71
N LYS A 163 -1.33 34.68 12.09
CA LYS A 163 -0.39 34.88 10.97
C LYS A 163 -1.08 35.26 9.65
N GLY A 164 -2.42 35.17 9.57
CA GLY A 164 -3.20 35.51 8.37
C GLY A 164 -3.20 34.43 7.32
N TYR A 165 -2.78 33.20 7.66
CA TYR A 165 -2.86 32.05 6.78
C TYR A 165 -4.25 31.39 6.80
N ILE A 166 -4.93 31.39 7.94
CA ILE A 166 -6.32 30.94 8.01
C ILE A 166 -7.27 32.13 7.82
N TYR A 167 -8.28 31.93 6.98
CA TYR A 167 -9.32 32.92 6.73
C TYR A 167 -10.67 32.23 6.52
N ARG A 168 -11.76 33.02 6.74
CA ARG A 168 -13.14 32.62 6.45
C ARG A 168 -13.64 33.35 5.23
N GLY A 169 -14.21 32.63 4.26
CA GLY A 169 -14.69 33.28 3.03
C GLY A 169 -15.68 32.42 2.26
N VAL A 170 -16.42 33.07 1.35
CA VAL A 170 -17.32 32.39 0.40
C VAL A 170 -16.50 31.94 -0.79
N ARG A 171 -16.51 30.61 -1.07
CA ARG A 171 -15.90 30.02 -2.25
C ARG A 171 -16.73 28.88 -2.78
N MET A 172 -16.51 28.52 -4.04
CA MET A 172 -16.99 27.29 -4.60
C MET A 172 -16.25 26.12 -3.98
N VAL A 173 -16.97 25.20 -3.33
CA VAL A 173 -16.42 23.99 -2.69
C VAL A 173 -17.05 22.75 -3.30
N ASN A 174 -16.38 21.61 -3.14
CA ASN A 174 -16.96 20.31 -3.40
C ASN A 174 -17.88 19.95 -2.21
N TRP A 175 -19.14 19.74 -2.48
CA TRP A 175 -20.14 19.45 -1.45
C TRP A 175 -20.59 18.00 -1.54
N ASP A 176 -20.59 17.30 -0.41
CA ASP A 176 -21.20 15.98 -0.28
C ASP A 176 -22.65 16.14 0.20
N PRO A 177 -23.65 15.93 -0.65
CA PRO A 177 -25.05 16.13 -0.25
C PRO A 177 -25.60 15.04 0.66
N GLN A 178 -24.98 13.86 0.74
CA GLN A 178 -25.37 12.82 1.67
C GLN A 178 -24.81 13.06 3.07
N ALA A 179 -23.54 13.41 3.17
CA ALA A 179 -22.92 13.77 4.44
C ALA A 179 -23.21 15.24 4.86
N GLN A 180 -23.75 16.06 3.95
CA GLN A 180 -24.07 17.47 4.11
C GLN A 180 -22.86 18.28 4.64
N THR A 181 -21.72 18.09 4.01
CA THR A 181 -20.46 18.73 4.39
C THR A 181 -19.59 19.06 3.18
N ALA A 182 -18.74 20.09 3.33
CA ALA A 182 -17.69 20.39 2.36
C ALA A 182 -16.60 19.31 2.37
N LEU A 183 -16.00 19.10 1.20
CA LEU A 183 -14.85 18.22 0.97
C LEU A 183 -13.67 19.03 0.46
N SER A 184 -12.46 18.57 0.72
CA SER A 184 -11.27 19.06 0.01
C SER A 184 -11.19 18.47 -1.40
N ASP A 185 -10.40 19.07 -2.28
CA ASP A 185 -10.25 18.59 -3.67
C ASP A 185 -9.71 17.15 -3.72
N GLU A 186 -8.86 16.77 -2.77
CA GLU A 186 -8.27 15.43 -2.67
C GLU A 186 -9.28 14.34 -2.25
N GLU A 187 -10.39 14.72 -1.59
CA GLU A 187 -11.45 13.78 -1.18
C GLU A 187 -12.45 13.46 -2.30
N VAL A 188 -12.20 13.99 -3.51
CA VAL A 188 -13.05 13.75 -4.68
C VAL A 188 -12.40 12.73 -5.62
N ILE A 189 -13.10 11.63 -5.85
CA ILE A 189 -12.66 10.57 -6.77
C ILE A 189 -13.39 10.72 -8.09
N TYR A 190 -12.65 10.94 -9.18
CA TYR A 190 -13.23 11.00 -10.52
C TYR A 190 -13.39 9.60 -11.11
N LYS A 191 -14.62 9.29 -11.55
CA LYS A 191 -14.98 8.03 -12.21
C LYS A 191 -15.46 8.29 -13.62
N ASP A 192 -15.16 7.36 -14.51
CA ASP A 192 -15.72 7.36 -15.85
C ASP A 192 -17.18 6.89 -15.75
N GLU A 193 -18.12 7.71 -16.19
CA GLU A 193 -19.56 7.46 -16.15
C GLU A 193 -20.14 7.53 -17.56
N HIS A 194 -20.99 6.56 -17.88
CA HIS A 194 -21.81 6.57 -19.11
C HIS A 194 -23.04 7.45 -18.90
N SER A 195 -22.94 8.70 -19.34
CA SER A 195 -23.96 9.72 -19.17
C SER A 195 -24.73 9.96 -20.48
N LYS A 196 -25.65 10.90 -20.45
CA LYS A 196 -26.31 11.44 -21.62
C LYS A 196 -25.92 12.90 -21.82
N LEU A 197 -25.76 13.31 -23.06
CA LEU A 197 -25.61 14.71 -23.45
C LEU A 197 -26.93 15.21 -24.05
N TYR A 198 -27.55 16.16 -23.39
CA TYR A 198 -28.85 16.70 -23.74
C TYR A 198 -28.66 18.00 -24.52
N HIS A 199 -29.20 18.07 -25.71
CA HIS A 199 -29.15 19.26 -26.56
C HIS A 199 -30.49 20.00 -26.41
N LEU A 200 -30.47 21.18 -25.82
CA LEU A 200 -31.63 21.95 -25.39
C LEU A 200 -31.83 23.20 -26.25
N LYS A 201 -33.05 23.53 -26.56
CA LYS A 201 -33.43 24.72 -27.32
C LYS A 201 -33.63 25.93 -26.42
N TYR A 202 -32.81 26.95 -26.57
CA TYR A 202 -32.94 28.26 -25.92
C TYR A 202 -33.49 29.23 -26.95
N TYR A 203 -34.78 29.54 -26.89
CA TYR A 203 -35.37 30.50 -27.83
C TYR A 203 -34.90 31.91 -27.58
N VAL A 204 -34.67 32.68 -28.63
CA VAL A 204 -34.42 34.08 -28.55
C VAL A 204 -35.65 34.77 -27.93
N ALA A 205 -35.46 35.74 -27.02
CA ALA A 205 -36.52 36.44 -26.38
C ALA A 205 -37.42 37.20 -27.40
N ALA A 206 -38.72 37.31 -27.15
CA ALA A 206 -39.69 37.86 -28.09
C ALA A 206 -39.27 39.24 -28.61
N ASP A 207 -38.76 40.14 -27.74
CA ASP A 207 -38.32 41.50 -28.06
C ASP A 207 -37.07 41.52 -28.96
N ASP A 208 -36.35 40.43 -29.03
CA ASP A 208 -35.10 40.28 -29.77
C ASP A 208 -35.26 39.46 -31.06
N GLN A 209 -36.40 38.78 -31.25
CA GLN A 209 -36.65 37.98 -32.45
C GLN A 209 -36.48 38.77 -33.76
N ALA A 210 -36.96 40.05 -33.80
CA ALA A 210 -36.84 40.92 -34.95
C ALA A 210 -35.37 41.42 -35.22
N LYS A 211 -34.49 41.27 -34.22
CA LYS A 211 -33.08 41.66 -34.35
C LYS A 211 -32.19 40.52 -34.95
N VAL A 212 -32.76 39.35 -35.17
CA VAL A 212 -32.07 38.18 -35.75
C VAL A 212 -32.03 38.26 -37.27
N GLU A 213 -31.45 39.36 -37.85
CA GLU A 213 -31.40 39.50 -39.29
C GLU A 213 -29.99 39.26 -39.92
N ARG A 214 -28.96 39.05 -39.10
CA ARG A 214 -27.60 38.87 -39.63
C ARG A 214 -27.37 37.39 -40.03
N LYS A 215 -27.20 37.14 -41.28
CA LYS A 215 -26.73 35.91 -41.87
C LYS A 215 -25.30 36.11 -42.37
N ASP A 216 -24.31 35.92 -41.49
CA ASP A 216 -22.92 35.86 -41.91
C ASP A 216 -22.63 34.44 -42.45
N GLU A 217 -21.73 34.28 -43.43
CA GLU A 217 -21.33 32.96 -43.88
C GLU A 217 -20.81 32.13 -42.71
N GLY A 218 -21.37 30.91 -42.51
CA GLY A 218 -20.97 30.00 -41.41
C GLY A 218 -21.87 30.03 -40.17
N ASN A 219 -22.88 30.94 -40.09
CA ASN A 219 -23.81 30.92 -38.97
C ASN A 219 -24.68 29.66 -38.94
N VAL A 220 -24.87 29.09 -37.76
CA VAL A 220 -25.77 27.96 -37.47
C VAL A 220 -27.01 28.50 -36.76
N MET A 221 -27.95 29.03 -37.53
CA MET A 221 -29.21 29.55 -37.01
C MET A 221 -30.28 28.47 -37.09
N HIS A 222 -30.93 28.20 -35.95
CA HIS A 222 -32.08 27.31 -35.90
C HIS A 222 -33.34 28.10 -35.78
N LYS A 223 -34.41 27.68 -36.53
CA LYS A 223 -35.73 28.30 -36.49
C LYS A 223 -36.80 27.21 -36.62
N ASP A 224 -37.83 27.32 -35.83
CA ASP A 224 -39.08 26.53 -35.99
C ASP A 224 -40.28 27.46 -35.85
N GLU A 225 -41.46 26.89 -35.61
CA GLU A 225 -42.72 27.64 -35.49
C GLU A 225 -42.75 28.62 -34.32
N LYS A 226 -41.95 28.34 -33.27
CA LYS A 226 -41.83 29.18 -32.06
C LYS A 226 -40.83 30.32 -32.22
N GLY A 227 -40.02 30.33 -33.30
CA GLY A 227 -39.02 31.37 -33.54
C GLY A 227 -37.58 30.87 -33.66
N TYR A 228 -36.62 31.78 -33.58
CA TYR A 228 -35.18 31.47 -33.57
C TYR A 228 -34.75 30.91 -32.24
N TYR A 229 -33.86 29.93 -32.24
CA TYR A 229 -33.27 29.37 -31.03
C TYR A 229 -31.81 28.97 -31.19
N ALA A 230 -31.06 29.02 -30.12
CA ALA A 230 -29.72 28.43 -30.00
C ALA A 230 -29.80 27.05 -29.31
N VAL A 231 -28.83 26.18 -29.59
CA VAL A 231 -28.76 24.84 -28.98
C VAL A 231 -27.64 24.82 -27.96
N VAL A 232 -27.95 24.44 -26.74
CA VAL A 232 -27.02 24.22 -25.64
C VAL A 232 -26.90 22.74 -25.36
N ALA A 233 -25.69 22.22 -25.21
CA ALA A 233 -25.44 20.84 -24.84
C ALA A 233 -25.02 20.74 -23.37
N THR A 234 -25.67 19.87 -22.56
CA THR A 234 -25.38 19.70 -21.15
C THR A 234 -25.56 18.23 -20.71
N THR A 235 -24.72 17.77 -19.80
CA THR A 235 -24.90 16.48 -19.10
C THR A 235 -25.78 16.63 -17.86
N ARG A 236 -26.10 17.88 -17.46
CA ARG A 236 -26.81 18.21 -16.22
C ARG A 236 -28.04 19.07 -16.48
N PRO A 237 -29.08 18.52 -17.13
CA PRO A 237 -30.28 19.30 -17.51
C PRO A 237 -31.02 19.87 -16.29
N GLU A 238 -30.89 19.27 -15.10
CA GLU A 238 -31.50 19.78 -13.86
C GLU A 238 -30.94 21.15 -13.45
N THR A 239 -29.70 21.50 -13.87
CA THR A 239 -29.08 22.78 -13.47
C THR A 239 -29.54 23.99 -14.26
N ILE A 240 -30.30 23.80 -15.37
CA ILE A 240 -30.80 24.94 -16.16
C ILE A 240 -31.67 25.92 -15.34
N MET A 241 -32.29 25.43 -14.28
CA MET A 241 -33.09 26.26 -13.38
C MET A 241 -32.27 27.35 -12.70
N GLY A 242 -30.96 27.20 -12.64
CA GLY A 242 -30.01 28.18 -12.10
C GLY A 242 -29.27 29.01 -13.17
N ASP A 243 -29.60 28.86 -14.45
CA ASP A 243 -28.93 29.61 -15.51
C ASP A 243 -29.19 31.12 -15.43
N SER A 244 -28.11 31.88 -15.51
CA SER A 244 -28.19 33.36 -15.48
C SER A 244 -27.61 34.04 -16.74
N ALA A 245 -26.95 33.29 -17.64
CA ALA A 245 -26.53 33.75 -18.95
C ALA A 245 -26.32 32.57 -19.91
N MET A 246 -26.27 32.86 -21.20
CA MET A 246 -25.67 32.05 -22.25
C MET A 246 -24.34 32.68 -22.63
N CYS A 247 -23.28 31.92 -22.80
CA CYS A 247 -21.97 32.42 -23.22
C CYS A 247 -21.59 31.89 -24.59
N ILE A 248 -21.06 32.74 -25.45
CA ILE A 248 -20.47 32.40 -26.76
C ILE A 248 -19.05 32.95 -26.86
N ASN A 249 -18.23 32.32 -27.72
CA ASN A 249 -16.92 32.88 -28.02
C ASN A 249 -17.09 34.06 -29.01
N PRO A 250 -16.51 35.24 -28.80
CA PRO A 250 -16.61 36.39 -29.71
C PRO A 250 -16.06 36.11 -31.12
N GLU A 251 -15.17 35.12 -31.28
CA GLU A 251 -14.58 34.75 -32.56
C GLU A 251 -15.31 33.56 -33.26
N ASP A 252 -16.34 33.01 -32.59
CA ASP A 252 -17.11 31.90 -33.17
C ASP A 252 -18.14 32.37 -34.21
N VAL A 253 -17.75 32.32 -35.47
CA VAL A 253 -18.62 32.70 -36.61
C VAL A 253 -19.95 31.95 -36.64
N LYS A 254 -20.06 30.74 -36.07
CA LYS A 254 -21.29 29.94 -36.01
C LYS A 254 -22.36 30.61 -35.16
N ASN A 255 -21.98 31.27 -34.07
CA ASN A 255 -22.90 31.78 -33.04
C ASN A 255 -22.93 33.29 -32.94
N THR A 256 -22.17 34.05 -33.75
CA THR A 256 -22.20 35.54 -33.74
C THR A 256 -23.58 36.12 -33.98
N TRP A 257 -24.48 35.40 -34.61
CA TRP A 257 -25.86 35.82 -34.91
C TRP A 257 -26.71 36.11 -33.65
N ILE A 258 -26.38 35.51 -32.49
CA ILE A 258 -27.07 35.76 -31.19
C ILE A 258 -26.37 36.76 -30.28
N LYS A 259 -25.27 37.35 -30.73
CA LYS A 259 -24.50 38.36 -29.98
C LYS A 259 -25.37 39.53 -29.56
N GLY A 260 -25.34 39.85 -28.26
CA GLY A 260 -26.08 40.97 -27.68
C GLY A 260 -27.60 40.76 -27.59
N LEU A 261 -28.09 39.56 -27.86
CA LEU A 261 -29.49 39.18 -27.69
C LEU A 261 -29.74 38.56 -26.32
N HIS A 262 -31.01 38.30 -26.03
CA HIS A 262 -31.47 37.54 -24.86
C HIS A 262 -32.10 36.23 -25.30
N VAL A 263 -31.91 35.20 -24.45
CA VAL A 263 -32.55 33.92 -24.67
C VAL A 263 -33.41 33.48 -23.48
N ILE A 264 -34.30 32.56 -23.70
CA ILE A 264 -35.23 32.07 -22.70
C ILE A 264 -34.78 30.72 -22.22
N VAL A 265 -34.57 30.56 -20.89
CA VAL A 265 -34.25 29.27 -20.26
C VAL A 265 -35.45 28.33 -20.43
N PRO A 266 -35.24 27.11 -20.99
CA PRO A 266 -36.31 26.13 -21.23
C PRO A 266 -37.08 25.79 -19.93
N LEU A 267 -38.39 25.60 -20.01
CA LEU A 267 -39.32 25.32 -18.90
C LEU A 267 -39.44 26.44 -17.87
N VAL A 268 -38.33 27.03 -17.46
CA VAL A 268 -38.25 28.11 -16.42
C VAL A 268 -38.83 29.41 -16.93
N ASN A 269 -38.73 29.68 -18.26
CA ASN A 269 -39.16 30.89 -18.93
C ASN A 269 -38.45 32.19 -18.47
N ARG A 270 -37.27 32.06 -17.79
CA ARG A 270 -36.44 33.19 -17.43
C ARG A 270 -35.73 33.73 -18.68
N VAL A 271 -35.75 35.04 -18.87
CA VAL A 271 -34.97 35.71 -19.92
C VAL A 271 -33.57 35.98 -19.39
N ILE A 272 -32.55 35.54 -20.11
CA ILE A 272 -31.14 35.70 -19.72
C ILE A 272 -30.34 36.32 -20.88
N PRO A 273 -29.25 37.11 -20.58
CA PRO A 273 -28.44 37.70 -21.61
C PRO A 273 -27.52 36.70 -22.28
N VAL A 274 -27.16 36.99 -23.54
CA VAL A 274 -26.02 36.32 -24.21
C VAL A 274 -24.76 37.15 -23.97
N ILE A 275 -23.81 36.60 -23.29
CA ILE A 275 -22.48 37.19 -22.99
C ILE A 275 -21.41 36.61 -23.91
N GLU A 276 -20.29 37.29 -24.01
CA GLU A 276 -19.14 36.89 -24.83
C GLU A 276 -17.92 36.64 -23.95
N ASP A 277 -17.31 35.51 -24.12
CA ASP A 277 -16.05 35.19 -23.46
C ASP A 277 -15.21 34.18 -24.26
N SER A 278 -13.90 34.39 -24.33
CA SER A 278 -12.95 33.50 -25.00
C SER A 278 -12.79 32.15 -24.30
N TYR A 279 -13.37 31.97 -23.10
CA TYR A 279 -13.41 30.72 -22.39
C TYR A 279 -14.14 29.62 -23.17
N VAL A 280 -15.17 29.97 -23.95
CA VAL A 280 -15.92 28.98 -24.72
C VAL A 280 -15.11 28.44 -25.89
N ASP A 281 -14.91 27.13 -25.93
CA ASP A 281 -14.18 26.44 -26.99
C ASP A 281 -15.05 26.39 -28.25
N ILE A 282 -14.60 27.01 -29.34
CA ILE A 282 -15.27 27.09 -30.64
C ILE A 282 -15.46 25.70 -31.27
N GLN A 283 -14.59 24.76 -30.95
CA GLN A 283 -14.57 23.41 -31.56
C GLN A 283 -15.34 22.39 -30.76
N PHE A 284 -15.72 22.72 -29.51
CA PHE A 284 -16.41 21.80 -28.60
C PHE A 284 -17.92 22.03 -28.58
N GLY A 285 -18.69 20.96 -28.79
CA GLY A 285 -20.15 20.98 -28.70
C GLY A 285 -20.83 21.94 -29.72
N THR A 286 -21.77 22.75 -29.22
CA THR A 286 -22.54 23.69 -30.02
C THR A 286 -21.90 25.09 -30.12
N GLY A 287 -20.87 25.37 -29.33
CA GLY A 287 -20.30 26.71 -29.14
C GLY A 287 -21.16 27.66 -28.31
N CYS A 288 -22.32 27.19 -27.81
CA CYS A 288 -23.19 27.91 -26.88
C CYS A 288 -23.11 27.24 -25.51
N LEU A 289 -22.60 27.96 -24.52
CA LEU A 289 -22.44 27.47 -23.13
C LEU A 289 -23.52 28.10 -22.23
N LYS A 290 -24.30 27.27 -21.53
CA LYS A 290 -25.15 27.76 -20.44
C LYS A 290 -24.26 28.14 -19.26
N VAL A 291 -24.57 29.20 -18.56
CA VAL A 291 -23.77 29.66 -17.41
C VAL A 291 -24.62 29.58 -16.15
N THR A 292 -24.20 28.71 -15.24
CA THR A 292 -24.86 28.44 -13.95
C THR A 292 -23.89 28.71 -12.80
N PRO A 293 -23.72 29.97 -12.37
CA PRO A 293 -22.64 30.36 -11.46
C PRO A 293 -22.66 29.68 -10.08
N ALA A 294 -23.81 29.15 -9.65
CA ALA A 294 -23.93 28.48 -8.37
C ALA A 294 -23.44 27.01 -8.38
N HIS A 295 -23.34 26.36 -9.56
CA HIS A 295 -23.20 24.89 -9.66
C HIS A 295 -22.08 24.39 -10.59
N ASP A 296 -21.23 25.30 -11.03
CA ASP A 296 -20.01 24.97 -11.78
C ASP A 296 -18.90 25.99 -11.47
N VAL A 297 -17.67 25.49 -11.28
CA VAL A 297 -16.51 26.31 -10.90
C VAL A 297 -16.16 27.34 -11.99
N ASN A 298 -16.22 26.93 -13.27
CA ASN A 298 -15.89 27.79 -14.39
C ASN A 298 -17.01 28.81 -14.65
N ASP A 299 -18.27 28.37 -14.53
CA ASP A 299 -19.44 29.24 -14.64
C ASP A 299 -19.45 30.29 -13.51
N HIS A 300 -18.98 29.94 -12.32
CA HIS A 300 -18.81 30.89 -11.22
C HIS A 300 -17.78 31.98 -11.56
N ALA A 301 -16.63 31.59 -12.14
CA ALA A 301 -15.62 32.54 -12.58
C ALA A 301 -16.16 33.49 -13.67
N LEU A 302 -16.92 32.97 -14.63
CA LEU A 302 -17.64 33.75 -15.64
C LEU A 302 -18.68 34.69 -14.98
N GLY A 303 -19.41 34.18 -14.00
CA GLY A 303 -20.38 34.94 -13.22
C GLY A 303 -19.77 36.18 -12.54
N LEU A 304 -18.63 35.99 -11.87
CA LEU A 304 -17.89 37.09 -11.25
C LEU A 304 -17.36 38.10 -12.27
N LYS A 305 -16.81 37.62 -13.41
CA LYS A 305 -16.26 38.45 -14.47
C LYS A 305 -17.33 39.32 -15.15
N HIS A 306 -18.51 38.77 -15.35
CA HIS A 306 -19.60 39.41 -16.07
C HIS A 306 -20.71 39.98 -15.17
N GLY A 307 -20.55 39.89 -13.83
CA GLY A 307 -21.53 40.41 -12.87
C GLY A 307 -22.89 39.73 -12.92
N LEU A 308 -22.91 38.40 -13.16
CA LEU A 308 -24.13 37.60 -13.30
C LEU A 308 -24.74 37.30 -11.94
N GLU A 309 -26.07 37.12 -11.93
CA GLU A 309 -26.78 36.58 -10.75
C GLU A 309 -26.40 35.16 -10.45
N THR A 310 -26.22 34.83 -9.16
CA THR A 310 -25.93 33.51 -8.67
C THR A 310 -27.19 32.92 -8.03
N ILE A 311 -27.76 31.88 -8.67
CA ILE A 311 -29.02 31.25 -8.26
C ILE A 311 -28.71 29.83 -7.77
N ASP A 312 -28.70 29.65 -6.43
CA ASP A 312 -28.45 28.35 -5.83
C ASP A 312 -29.74 27.50 -5.80
N ILE A 313 -29.82 26.49 -6.67
CA ILE A 313 -31.01 25.65 -6.85
C ILE A 313 -30.97 24.38 -6.01
N PHE A 314 -29.95 24.14 -5.22
CA PHE A 314 -29.83 22.94 -4.39
C PHE A 314 -29.78 23.27 -2.90
N ASN A 315 -30.57 22.54 -2.11
CA ASN A 315 -30.42 22.44 -0.65
C ASN A 315 -29.19 21.62 -0.27
N ASP A 316 -28.74 21.69 0.98
CA ASP A 316 -27.55 20.99 1.48
C ASP A 316 -27.65 19.46 1.32
N ASN A 317 -28.86 18.90 1.38
CA ASN A 317 -29.10 17.45 1.20
C ASN A 317 -29.25 17.04 -0.29
N GLY A 318 -29.00 17.93 -1.24
CA GLY A 318 -29.09 17.66 -2.67
C GLY A 318 -30.52 17.66 -3.25
N THR A 319 -31.52 18.08 -2.48
CA THR A 319 -32.86 18.33 -3.02
C THR A 319 -32.94 19.69 -3.67
N ILE A 320 -33.92 19.88 -4.57
CA ILE A 320 -34.15 21.15 -5.27
C ILE A 320 -34.66 22.19 -4.29
N SER A 321 -34.06 23.38 -4.31
CA SER A 321 -34.42 24.53 -3.47
C SER A 321 -35.59 25.32 -4.03
N GLU A 322 -36.18 26.21 -3.21
CA GLU A 322 -37.21 27.15 -3.65
C GLU A 322 -36.78 28.09 -4.78
N ALA A 323 -35.47 28.45 -4.83
CA ALA A 323 -34.92 29.30 -5.86
C ALA A 323 -35.02 28.75 -7.28
N ALA A 324 -35.16 27.43 -7.42
CA ALA A 324 -35.34 26.76 -8.71
C ALA A 324 -36.74 27.03 -9.32
N GLY A 325 -37.77 27.27 -8.50
CA GLY A 325 -39.14 27.51 -8.95
C GLY A 325 -39.88 26.27 -9.46
N LEU A 326 -39.16 25.19 -9.84
CA LEU A 326 -39.71 23.92 -10.33
C LEU A 326 -39.09 22.76 -9.49
N TYR A 327 -39.84 21.66 -9.35
CA TYR A 327 -39.41 20.41 -8.70
C TYR A 327 -38.93 20.57 -7.24
N VAL A 328 -39.36 21.63 -6.54
CA VAL A 328 -38.93 21.95 -5.17
C VAL A 328 -39.08 20.75 -4.24
N GLY A 329 -38.02 20.47 -3.44
CA GLY A 329 -38.00 19.37 -2.48
C GLY A 329 -37.70 17.98 -3.05
N GLN A 330 -37.62 17.82 -4.38
CA GLN A 330 -37.29 16.54 -5.02
C GLN A 330 -35.78 16.34 -5.10
N ASP A 331 -35.33 15.07 -5.11
CA ASP A 331 -33.90 14.73 -5.27
C ASP A 331 -33.39 15.13 -6.67
N ARG A 332 -32.21 15.73 -6.72
CA ARG A 332 -31.55 16.21 -7.95
C ARG A 332 -31.39 15.15 -9.03
N MET A 333 -31.10 13.89 -8.67
CA MET A 333 -30.89 12.81 -9.63
C MET A 333 -32.22 12.31 -10.22
N ASP A 334 -33.29 12.35 -9.45
CA ASP A 334 -34.63 12.06 -9.94
C ASP A 334 -35.17 13.21 -10.81
N VAL A 335 -34.89 14.46 -10.43
CA VAL A 335 -35.21 15.63 -11.24
C VAL A 335 -34.47 15.62 -12.57
N ARG A 336 -33.22 15.18 -12.64
CA ARG A 336 -32.47 15.01 -13.90
C ARG A 336 -33.24 14.13 -14.88
N LYS A 337 -33.83 13.03 -14.41
CA LYS A 337 -34.63 12.13 -15.23
C LYS A 337 -35.99 12.74 -15.60
N GLN A 338 -36.63 13.44 -14.68
CA GLN A 338 -37.95 14.04 -14.89
C GLN A 338 -37.86 15.23 -15.85
N ILE A 339 -36.95 16.17 -15.62
CA ILE A 339 -36.79 17.36 -16.43
C ILE A 339 -36.45 17.01 -17.90
N SER A 340 -35.67 15.94 -18.12
CA SER A 340 -35.39 15.50 -19.50
C SER A 340 -36.65 15.07 -20.26
N LYS A 341 -37.57 14.39 -19.59
CA LYS A 341 -38.88 14.01 -20.18
C LYS A 341 -39.79 15.22 -20.41
N ASP A 342 -39.79 16.15 -19.49
CA ASP A 342 -40.60 17.35 -19.57
C ASP A 342 -40.09 18.27 -20.70
N LEU A 343 -38.79 18.38 -20.89
CA LEU A 343 -38.16 19.08 -22.00
C LEU A 343 -38.50 18.44 -23.36
N GLU A 344 -38.48 17.12 -23.44
CA GLU A 344 -38.87 16.38 -24.64
C GLU A 344 -40.37 16.59 -24.96
N THR A 345 -41.24 16.44 -23.95
CA THR A 345 -42.66 16.64 -24.08
C THR A 345 -43.02 18.07 -24.52
N ALA A 346 -42.30 19.07 -24.01
CA ALA A 346 -42.50 20.46 -24.38
C ALA A 346 -41.89 20.85 -25.77
N GLY A 347 -41.19 19.91 -26.43
CA GLY A 347 -40.51 20.14 -27.70
C GLY A 347 -39.28 21.05 -27.56
N LEU A 348 -38.69 21.11 -26.39
CA LEU A 348 -37.51 21.93 -26.04
C LEU A 348 -36.20 21.13 -26.09
N MET A 349 -36.29 19.85 -26.41
CA MET A 349 -35.15 18.94 -26.63
C MET A 349 -34.87 18.79 -28.12
N GLU A 350 -33.64 19.11 -28.55
CA GLU A 350 -33.21 18.92 -29.95
C GLU A 350 -32.82 17.47 -30.19
N LYS A 351 -31.95 16.92 -29.36
CA LYS A 351 -31.47 15.54 -29.39
C LYS A 351 -30.90 15.11 -28.04
N VAL A 352 -30.74 13.81 -27.86
CA VAL A 352 -30.00 13.20 -26.73
C VAL A 352 -28.99 12.19 -27.31
N GLU A 353 -27.78 12.22 -26.86
CA GLU A 353 -26.75 11.27 -27.27
C GLU A 353 -26.01 10.67 -26.08
N ASP A 354 -25.45 9.48 -26.25
CA ASP A 354 -24.61 8.85 -25.24
C ASP A 354 -23.32 9.64 -25.11
N TYR A 355 -22.87 9.83 -23.87
CA TYR A 355 -21.67 10.63 -23.58
C TYR A 355 -20.92 10.08 -22.40
N ASP A 356 -19.65 9.74 -22.61
CA ASP A 356 -18.75 9.31 -21.55
C ASP A 356 -18.05 10.53 -20.93
N ASN A 357 -18.19 10.72 -19.64
CA ASN A 357 -17.56 11.82 -18.92
C ASN A 357 -17.03 11.38 -17.56
N LYS A 358 -16.14 12.18 -17.01
CA LYS A 358 -15.63 11.98 -15.64
C LYS A 358 -16.48 12.76 -14.66
N VAL A 359 -17.04 12.03 -13.69
CA VAL A 359 -17.84 12.60 -12.61
C VAL A 359 -17.11 12.47 -11.28
N GLY A 360 -17.06 13.55 -10.51
CA GLY A 360 -16.49 13.56 -9.16
C GLY A 360 -17.44 12.91 -8.16
N PHE A 361 -16.92 11.99 -7.34
CA PHE A 361 -17.62 11.31 -6.27
C PHE A 361 -16.95 11.58 -4.93
N SER A 362 -17.73 11.69 -3.87
CA SER A 362 -17.19 11.68 -2.51
C SER A 362 -16.50 10.35 -2.22
N GLU A 363 -15.26 10.40 -1.75
CA GLU A 363 -14.52 9.20 -1.35
C GLU A 363 -15.24 8.43 -0.22
N ARG A 364 -15.96 9.14 0.64
CA ARG A 364 -16.55 8.59 1.86
C ARG A 364 -17.94 8.02 1.69
N THR A 365 -18.80 8.73 0.98
CA THR A 365 -20.21 8.35 0.79
C THR A 365 -20.46 7.70 -0.56
N ASN A 366 -19.51 7.86 -1.51
CA ASN A 366 -19.62 7.34 -2.87
C ASN A 366 -20.80 7.92 -3.66
N VAL A 367 -21.21 9.14 -3.35
CA VAL A 367 -22.22 9.88 -4.11
C VAL A 367 -21.57 10.95 -5.00
N PRO A 368 -22.17 11.33 -6.15
CA PRO A 368 -21.71 12.46 -6.94
C PRO A 368 -21.70 13.74 -6.09
N ILE A 369 -20.56 14.43 -6.11
CA ILE A 369 -20.42 15.73 -5.42
C ILE A 369 -21.20 16.83 -6.14
N GLU A 370 -21.52 17.91 -5.43
CA GLU A 370 -22.06 19.15 -5.99
C GLU A 370 -21.08 20.31 -5.81
N PRO A 371 -20.66 21.00 -6.86
CA PRO A 371 -20.05 22.30 -6.70
C PRO A 371 -21.06 23.26 -6.04
N LYS A 372 -20.70 23.85 -4.91
CA LYS A 372 -21.60 24.70 -4.12
C LYS A 372 -20.86 25.89 -3.56
N LEU A 373 -21.46 27.08 -3.65
CA LEU A 373 -20.97 28.26 -2.96
C LEU A 373 -21.27 28.16 -1.47
N SER A 374 -20.22 28.19 -0.67
CA SER A 374 -20.36 28.10 0.78
C SER A 374 -19.35 28.97 1.50
N THR A 375 -19.75 29.49 2.66
CA THR A 375 -18.83 30.17 3.56
C THR A 375 -18.09 29.13 4.39
N GLN A 376 -16.80 29.01 4.17
CA GLN A 376 -15.95 27.99 4.79
C GLN A 376 -14.68 28.64 5.37
N TRP A 377 -13.96 27.88 6.16
CA TRP A 377 -12.63 28.22 6.65
C TRP A 377 -11.58 27.56 5.75
N PHE A 378 -10.58 28.36 5.37
CA PHE A 378 -9.51 27.96 4.45
C PHE A 378 -8.14 28.25 5.05
N LEU A 379 -7.18 27.37 4.72
CA LEU A 379 -5.75 27.61 4.93
C LEU A 379 -5.10 27.95 3.58
N LYS A 380 -4.41 29.09 3.52
CA LYS A 380 -3.59 29.49 2.37
C LYS A 380 -2.38 28.55 2.27
N MET A 381 -2.27 27.81 1.18
CA MET A 381 -1.30 26.71 1.08
C MET A 381 0.00 27.10 0.38
N GLN A 382 0.07 28.22 -0.35
CA GLN A 382 1.26 28.56 -1.13
C GLN A 382 2.54 28.63 -0.29
N HIS A 383 2.52 29.33 0.85
CA HIS A 383 3.66 29.40 1.78
C HIS A 383 4.16 28.02 2.20
N PHE A 384 3.24 27.10 2.51
CA PHE A 384 3.59 25.75 2.94
C PHE A 384 4.14 24.90 1.81
N ALA A 385 3.65 25.08 0.58
CA ALA A 385 4.19 24.41 -0.60
C ALA A 385 5.63 24.88 -0.89
N ASP A 386 5.88 26.19 -0.78
CA ASP A 386 7.20 26.78 -1.04
C ASP A 386 8.28 26.24 -0.09
N ILE A 387 7.96 26.05 1.20
CA ILE A 387 8.92 25.53 2.18
C ILE A 387 9.06 23.99 2.15
N ALA A 388 8.08 23.26 1.59
CA ALA A 388 8.06 21.81 1.59
C ALA A 388 8.60 21.18 0.29
N LEU A 389 8.72 21.95 -0.80
CA LEU A 389 9.13 21.39 -2.10
C LEU A 389 10.61 21.01 -2.15
N ALA A 390 11.50 21.93 -1.85
CA ALA A 390 12.94 21.76 -1.98
C ALA A 390 13.48 20.58 -1.16
N PRO A 391 13.08 20.35 0.11
CA PRO A 391 13.63 19.25 0.91
C PRO A 391 13.43 17.86 0.33
N VAL A 392 12.35 17.64 -0.41
CA VAL A 392 12.11 16.36 -1.09
C VAL A 392 12.83 16.30 -2.43
N MET A 393 12.91 17.42 -3.16
CA MET A 393 13.60 17.47 -4.44
C MET A 393 15.11 17.27 -4.29
N ASP A 394 15.71 17.81 -3.23
CA ASP A 394 17.13 17.79 -2.94
C ASP A 394 17.57 16.54 -2.12
N ASP A 395 16.65 15.60 -1.87
CA ASP A 395 16.86 14.36 -1.10
C ASP A 395 17.27 14.61 0.40
N ASP A 396 16.91 15.76 0.99
CA ASP A 396 16.93 15.93 2.44
C ASP A 396 15.91 14.99 3.11
N ILE A 397 14.79 14.78 2.43
CA ILE A 397 13.80 13.73 2.70
C ILE A 397 13.79 12.77 1.50
N GLU A 398 14.17 11.51 1.75
CA GLU A 398 14.27 10.52 0.68
C GLU A 398 13.00 9.69 0.54
N PHE A 399 12.48 9.58 -0.69
CA PHE A 399 11.31 8.78 -1.01
C PHE A 399 11.70 7.42 -1.60
N TYR A 400 11.13 6.35 -1.08
CA TYR A 400 11.30 4.99 -1.56
C TYR A 400 9.95 4.38 -1.98
N PRO A 401 9.72 4.11 -3.29
CA PRO A 401 10.61 4.40 -4.41
C PRO A 401 10.59 5.89 -4.86
N LYS A 402 11.69 6.33 -5.47
CA LYS A 402 11.90 7.73 -5.92
C LYS A 402 10.86 8.24 -6.94
N LYS A 403 10.13 7.35 -7.62
CA LYS A 403 9.09 7.74 -8.61
C LYS A 403 8.05 8.72 -8.04
N TYR A 404 7.74 8.62 -6.76
CA TYR A 404 6.75 9.47 -6.10
C TYR A 404 7.19 10.94 -5.90
N LYS A 405 8.48 11.27 -6.09
CA LYS A 405 8.96 12.65 -6.08
C LYS A 405 8.29 13.50 -7.16
N ASN A 406 8.05 12.94 -8.36
CA ASN A 406 7.39 13.65 -9.45
C ASN A 406 5.92 13.95 -9.14
N THR A 407 5.20 12.99 -8.54
CA THR A 407 3.82 13.16 -8.11
C THR A 407 3.72 14.23 -7.02
N TYR A 408 4.63 14.20 -6.04
CA TYR A 408 4.75 15.19 -4.98
C TYR A 408 4.99 16.60 -5.53
N ARG A 409 5.97 16.76 -6.45
CA ARG A 409 6.28 18.03 -7.10
C ARG A 409 5.06 18.60 -7.80
N HIS A 410 4.43 17.80 -8.67
CA HIS A 410 3.29 18.24 -9.48
C HIS A 410 2.13 18.76 -8.61
N TRP A 411 1.87 18.12 -7.48
CA TRP A 411 0.82 18.55 -6.57
C TRP A 411 1.17 19.88 -5.87
N LEU A 412 2.40 20.03 -5.38
CA LEU A 412 2.85 21.25 -4.70
C LEU A 412 2.90 22.47 -5.65
N GLU A 413 3.32 22.27 -6.89
CA GLU A 413 3.37 23.34 -7.91
C GLU A 413 1.96 23.82 -8.32
N ASN A 414 0.93 23.00 -8.11
CA ASN A 414 -0.46 23.31 -8.46
C ASN A 414 -1.38 23.38 -7.22
N ILE A 415 -0.82 23.67 -6.06
CA ILE A 415 -1.55 23.62 -4.80
C ILE A 415 -2.64 24.69 -4.74
N LYS A 416 -3.79 24.35 -4.16
CA LYS A 416 -4.90 25.25 -3.88
C LYS A 416 -5.05 25.44 -2.38
N ASP A 417 -5.77 26.49 -1.98
CA ASP A 417 -6.12 26.71 -0.58
C ASP A 417 -6.94 25.53 -0.05
N TRP A 418 -6.59 25.07 1.13
CA TRP A 418 -7.21 23.91 1.76
C TRP A 418 -8.46 24.31 2.52
N CYS A 419 -9.63 23.82 2.15
CA CYS A 419 -10.87 23.92 2.91
C CYS A 419 -10.78 23.05 4.16
N ILE A 420 -10.66 23.69 5.33
CA ILE A 420 -10.42 23.01 6.61
C ILE A 420 -11.66 22.85 7.48
N SER A 421 -12.81 23.42 7.11
CA SER A 421 -14.06 23.28 7.87
C SER A 421 -14.93 22.14 7.37
N ARG A 422 -15.57 21.44 8.30
CA ARG A 422 -16.52 20.34 8.05
C ARG A 422 -17.76 20.55 8.91
N GLN A 423 -18.93 20.43 8.31
CA GLN A 423 -20.25 20.57 8.94
C GLN A 423 -20.61 19.31 9.73
N LEU A 424 -19.74 18.93 10.67
CA LEU A 424 -19.82 17.72 11.49
C LEU A 424 -19.85 18.09 12.98
N TRP A 425 -20.28 17.15 13.81
CA TRP A 425 -20.18 17.27 15.26
C TRP A 425 -18.97 16.53 15.83
N TRP A 426 -18.56 15.44 15.17
CA TRP A 426 -17.42 14.64 15.56
C TRP A 426 -16.11 15.16 14.95
N GLY A 427 -15.27 15.75 15.75
CA GLY A 427 -13.98 16.33 15.36
C GLY A 427 -13.56 17.50 16.25
N HIS A 428 -12.41 18.11 15.95
CA HIS A 428 -11.93 19.29 16.62
C HIS A 428 -12.78 20.51 16.22
N ARG A 429 -13.58 21.03 17.17
CA ARG A 429 -14.43 22.20 16.92
C ARG A 429 -13.59 23.42 16.65
N ILE A 430 -13.94 24.21 15.63
CA ILE A 430 -13.21 25.42 15.25
C ILE A 430 -13.29 26.45 16.38
N PRO A 431 -12.15 27.04 16.84
CA PRO A 431 -12.09 27.93 18.00
C PRO A 431 -12.39 29.40 17.61
N ALA A 432 -13.41 29.61 16.79
CA ALA A 432 -13.90 30.94 16.38
C ALA A 432 -15.21 31.25 17.11
N TYR A 433 -15.35 32.48 17.57
CA TYR A 433 -16.50 32.92 18.33
C TYR A 433 -17.09 34.17 17.68
N TYR A 434 -18.40 34.16 17.46
CA TYR A 434 -19.19 35.20 16.83
C TYR A 434 -19.95 36.03 17.89
N PHE A 435 -20.03 37.32 17.67
CA PHE A 435 -20.75 38.24 18.53
C PHE A 435 -21.07 39.55 17.82
N LYS A 436 -21.78 40.45 18.48
CA LYS A 436 -22.00 41.81 17.98
C LYS A 436 -20.99 42.77 18.58
N ASP A 437 -20.31 43.56 17.71
CA ASP A 437 -19.42 44.59 18.15
C ASP A 437 -20.19 45.81 18.79
N ALA A 438 -19.47 46.86 19.21
CA ALA A 438 -20.11 48.03 19.82
C ALA A 438 -21.02 48.80 18.87
N GLU A 439 -20.91 48.60 17.56
CA GLU A 439 -21.75 49.17 16.52
C GLU A 439 -22.91 48.24 16.09
N GLY A 440 -23.04 47.06 16.73
CA GLY A 440 -24.05 46.06 16.42
C GLY A 440 -23.76 45.22 15.17
N LYS A 441 -22.56 45.32 14.57
CA LYS A 441 -22.12 44.55 13.43
C LYS A 441 -21.63 43.16 13.88
N ASN A 442 -21.69 42.19 12.97
CA ASN A 442 -21.13 40.85 13.22
C ASN A 442 -19.60 40.94 13.32
N ALA A 443 -19.07 40.47 14.41
CA ALA A 443 -17.64 40.37 14.67
C ALA A 443 -17.23 38.94 15.01
N THR A 444 -15.97 38.63 14.78
CA THR A 444 -15.39 37.31 15.07
C THR A 444 -14.09 37.48 15.83
N VAL A 445 -13.86 36.62 16.79
CA VAL A 445 -12.57 36.39 17.46
C VAL A 445 -12.21 34.93 17.41
N VAL A 446 -10.90 34.66 17.36
CA VAL A 446 -10.36 33.30 17.42
C VAL A 446 -9.46 33.21 18.65
N ALA A 447 -9.72 32.22 19.49
CA ALA A 447 -8.99 32.03 20.74
C ALA A 447 -8.96 30.56 21.17
N GLU A 448 -7.94 30.16 21.92
CA GLU A 448 -7.77 28.78 22.41
C GLU A 448 -8.86 28.37 23.39
N THR A 449 -9.41 29.31 24.15
CA THR A 449 -10.46 29.06 25.13
C THR A 449 -11.59 30.08 25.04
N ALA A 450 -12.78 29.73 25.56
CA ALA A 450 -13.91 30.63 25.61
C ALA A 450 -13.63 31.87 26.50
N ASP A 451 -12.85 31.76 27.57
CA ASP A 451 -12.48 32.86 28.47
C ASP A 451 -11.58 33.87 27.75
N GLU A 452 -10.63 33.36 26.94
CA GLU A 452 -9.77 34.21 26.12
C GLU A 452 -10.56 34.89 25.00
N ALA A 453 -11.49 34.15 24.36
CA ALA A 453 -12.41 34.71 23.37
C ALA A 453 -13.24 35.85 23.96
N LEU A 454 -13.75 35.70 25.18
CA LEU A 454 -14.49 36.75 25.87
C LEU A 454 -13.62 37.98 26.14
N LYS A 455 -12.35 37.80 26.47
CA LYS A 455 -11.38 38.91 26.65
C LYS A 455 -11.20 39.71 25.35
N LEU A 456 -10.92 39.00 24.25
CA LEU A 456 -10.76 39.60 22.93
C LEU A 456 -12.04 40.23 22.40
N ALA A 457 -13.20 39.67 22.70
CA ALA A 457 -14.49 40.24 22.33
C ALA A 457 -14.78 41.57 23.07
N LYS A 458 -14.41 41.66 24.37
CA LYS A 458 -14.55 42.86 25.18
C LYS A 458 -13.70 44.01 24.67
N GLU A 459 -12.61 43.78 23.97
CA GLU A 459 -11.82 44.82 23.31
C GLU A 459 -12.61 45.48 22.17
N LYS A 460 -13.52 44.72 21.50
CA LYS A 460 -14.38 45.24 20.41
C LYS A 460 -15.74 45.70 20.91
N ASN A 461 -16.21 45.18 22.02
CA ASN A 461 -17.47 45.61 22.67
C ASN A 461 -17.37 45.32 24.17
N PRO A 462 -17.09 46.34 25.03
CA PRO A 462 -16.96 46.17 26.48
C PRO A 462 -18.16 45.55 27.21
N ASN A 463 -19.35 45.58 26.59
CA ASN A 463 -20.58 45.08 27.19
C ASN A 463 -20.84 43.58 26.87
N VAL A 464 -20.03 42.93 26.05
CA VAL A 464 -20.17 41.52 25.70
C VAL A 464 -20.00 40.62 26.93
N THR A 465 -20.91 39.69 27.09
CA THR A 465 -20.89 38.62 28.13
C THR A 465 -20.60 37.30 27.48
N ALA A 466 -20.33 36.27 28.30
CA ALA A 466 -20.11 34.90 27.78
C ALA A 466 -21.34 34.34 27.05
N ALA A 467 -22.57 34.78 27.43
CA ALA A 467 -23.80 34.38 26.79
C ALA A 467 -24.00 34.99 25.37
N ASP A 468 -23.29 36.04 25.04
CA ASP A 468 -23.36 36.70 23.73
C ASP A 468 -22.39 36.08 22.72
N LEU A 469 -21.48 35.17 23.16
CA LEU A 469 -20.53 34.48 22.33
C LEU A 469 -21.10 33.18 21.77
N GLU A 470 -21.17 33.08 20.47
CA GLU A 470 -21.53 31.82 19.77
C GLU A 470 -20.28 31.20 19.13
N GLN A 471 -19.87 30.03 19.60
CA GLN A 471 -18.76 29.32 19.00
C GLN A 471 -19.19 28.69 17.68
N GLU A 472 -18.29 28.72 16.70
CA GLU A 472 -18.45 28.03 15.41
C GLU A 472 -18.96 26.61 15.60
N SER A 473 -19.94 26.19 14.79
CA SER A 473 -20.53 24.87 14.86
C SER A 473 -19.69 23.81 14.14
N ASP A 474 -18.88 24.22 13.17
CA ASP A 474 -18.10 23.31 12.33
C ASP A 474 -16.88 22.75 13.06
N CYS A 475 -16.47 21.57 12.63
CA CYS A 475 -15.22 20.94 13.03
C CYS A 475 -14.15 21.13 11.95
N MET A 476 -12.90 20.97 12.35
CA MET A 476 -11.78 20.92 11.42
C MET A 476 -11.71 19.60 10.68
N ASP A 477 -11.19 19.63 9.46
CA ASP A 477 -10.81 18.43 8.70
C ASP A 477 -9.89 17.53 9.53
N THR A 478 -10.12 16.22 9.46
CA THR A 478 -9.30 15.19 10.14
C THR A 478 -7.81 15.43 9.91
N TRP A 479 -7.43 15.73 8.66
CA TRP A 479 -6.03 15.91 8.31
C TRP A 479 -5.39 17.16 8.95
N PHE A 480 -6.16 18.11 9.44
CA PHE A 480 -5.66 19.26 10.21
C PHE A 480 -5.19 18.89 11.63
N SER A 481 -5.50 17.69 12.10
CA SER A 481 -4.90 17.11 13.30
C SER A 481 -3.75 16.18 12.97
N SER A 482 -3.93 15.28 11.99
CA SER A 482 -2.95 14.24 11.65
C SER A 482 -1.65 14.78 11.06
N TRP A 483 -1.65 15.97 10.43
CA TRP A 483 -0.43 16.60 9.92
C TRP A 483 0.57 17.00 11.01
N LEU A 484 0.10 17.12 12.25
CA LEU A 484 0.93 17.43 13.42
C LEU A 484 1.50 16.16 14.08
N TRP A 485 1.11 14.97 13.61
CA TRP A 485 1.35 13.71 14.30
C TRP A 485 2.79 13.49 14.79
N PRO A 486 3.86 13.65 13.98
CA PRO A 486 5.24 13.47 14.42
C PRO A 486 5.69 14.44 15.52
N ILE A 487 4.98 15.57 15.66
CA ILE A 487 5.30 16.63 16.62
C ILE A 487 4.40 16.47 17.86
N SER A 488 3.10 16.27 17.65
CA SER A 488 2.11 16.28 18.73
C SER A 488 2.17 15.03 19.62
N VAL A 489 2.62 13.87 19.12
CA VAL A 489 2.79 12.65 19.92
C VAL A 489 3.89 12.80 20.99
N PHE A 490 4.81 13.75 20.80
CA PHE A 490 5.83 14.14 21.79
C PHE A 490 5.57 15.50 22.40
N ASP A 491 4.31 15.98 22.34
CA ASP A 491 3.86 17.26 22.87
C ASP A 491 4.68 18.48 22.42
N GLY A 492 5.24 18.41 21.22
CA GLY A 492 6.17 19.44 20.68
C GLY A 492 5.52 20.72 20.20
N ILE A 493 4.17 20.82 20.20
CA ILE A 493 3.42 22.07 19.92
C ILE A 493 3.17 22.84 21.20
N ASN A 494 2.68 22.16 22.27
CA ASN A 494 2.39 22.82 23.54
C ASN A 494 3.68 23.11 24.32
N ASN A 495 4.64 22.19 24.30
CA ASN A 495 5.92 22.26 24.98
C ASN A 495 7.09 22.06 23.98
N PRO A 496 7.42 23.06 23.16
CA PRO A 496 8.34 22.89 22.01
C PRO A 496 9.79 22.55 22.39
N ASP A 497 10.18 22.78 23.64
CA ASP A 497 11.56 22.57 24.14
C ASP A 497 11.67 21.37 25.08
N ASN A 498 10.63 20.51 25.17
CA ASN A 498 10.69 19.34 26.05
C ASN A 498 11.73 18.32 25.58
N GLU A 499 12.20 17.47 26.50
CA GLU A 499 13.26 16.48 26.25
C GLU A 499 12.88 15.48 25.17
N GLU A 500 11.64 15.01 25.15
CA GLU A 500 11.19 13.95 24.23
C GLU A 500 11.15 14.43 22.78
N ILE A 501 10.60 15.63 22.50
CA ILE A 501 10.58 16.17 21.14
C ILE A 501 12.00 16.43 20.63
N ASN A 502 12.90 16.88 21.50
CA ASN A 502 14.29 17.13 21.13
C ASN A 502 15.08 15.85 20.89
N TYR A 503 14.68 14.72 21.51
CA TYR A 503 15.35 13.44 21.35
C TYR A 503 14.76 12.62 20.19
N TYR A 504 13.44 12.53 20.04
CA TYR A 504 12.77 11.66 19.08
C TYR A 504 12.47 12.31 17.72
N TYR A 505 12.49 13.63 17.64
CA TYR A 505 12.22 14.35 16.40
C TYR A 505 13.53 14.90 15.78
N PRO A 506 13.74 14.79 14.46
CA PRO A 506 12.86 14.17 13.49
C PRO A 506 12.75 12.66 13.67
N THR A 507 11.62 12.07 13.24
CA THR A 507 11.48 10.62 13.21
C THR A 507 12.37 10.01 12.11
N SER A 508 12.65 8.72 12.20
CA SER A 508 13.60 8.06 11.28
C SER A 508 12.93 7.72 9.95
N ASP A 509 11.94 6.87 10.00
CA ASP A 509 11.24 6.37 8.84
C ASP A 509 9.74 6.60 8.97
N LEU A 510 9.09 6.99 7.87
CA LEU A 510 7.64 6.97 7.72
C LEU A 510 7.28 5.85 6.74
N VAL A 511 6.43 4.93 7.15
CA VAL A 511 5.91 3.86 6.27
C VAL A 511 4.44 4.10 6.03
N THR A 512 4.04 4.33 4.78
CA THR A 512 2.66 4.70 4.45
C THR A 512 2.27 4.25 3.04
N GLY A 513 0.96 4.29 2.72
CA GLY A 513 0.48 4.09 1.36
C GLY A 513 0.70 5.33 0.48
N PRO A 514 0.90 5.16 -0.83
CA PRO A 514 1.07 6.28 -1.75
C PRO A 514 -0.23 7.07 -1.98
N ASP A 515 -1.37 6.51 -1.66
CA ASP A 515 -2.68 7.12 -1.77
C ASP A 515 -2.91 8.27 -0.79
N ILE A 516 -2.09 8.38 0.26
CA ILE A 516 -2.16 9.49 1.24
C ILE A 516 -0.95 10.44 1.20
N ILE A 517 -0.21 10.49 0.09
CA ILE A 517 0.91 11.44 -0.09
C ILE A 517 0.45 12.87 0.16
N PHE A 518 -0.66 13.29 -0.45
CA PHE A 518 -1.16 14.67 -0.37
C PHE A 518 -1.89 14.95 0.94
N PHE A 519 -2.64 13.96 1.40
CA PHE A 519 -3.42 14.08 2.63
C PHE A 519 -2.54 14.17 3.88
N TRP A 520 -1.46 13.40 3.92
CA TRP A 520 -0.69 13.23 5.15
C TRP A 520 0.80 13.53 4.99
N VAL A 521 1.52 12.87 4.07
CA VAL A 521 2.97 13.00 3.96
C VAL A 521 3.38 14.44 3.69
N ALA A 522 2.83 15.07 2.66
CA ALA A 522 3.14 16.45 2.29
C ALA A 522 2.76 17.45 3.41
N ARG A 523 1.59 17.25 4.01
CA ARG A 523 1.11 18.12 5.10
C ARG A 523 1.96 17.97 6.36
N MET A 524 2.44 16.78 6.70
CA MET A 524 3.40 16.61 7.80
C MET A 524 4.74 17.32 7.52
N ILE A 525 5.22 17.28 6.29
CA ILE A 525 6.45 17.99 5.88
C ILE A 525 6.25 19.51 6.07
N MET A 526 5.10 20.04 5.63
CA MET A 526 4.73 21.44 5.81
C MET A 526 4.72 21.83 7.29
N ALA A 527 4.02 21.06 8.13
CA ALA A 527 3.94 21.30 9.57
C ALA A 527 5.32 21.21 10.24
N GLY A 528 6.15 20.25 9.83
CA GLY A 528 7.50 20.07 10.34
C GLY A 528 8.38 21.30 10.12
N TYR A 529 8.38 21.83 8.92
CA TYR A 529 9.14 23.06 8.62
C TYR A 529 8.55 24.31 9.27
N GLU A 530 7.22 24.44 9.30
CA GLU A 530 6.56 25.60 9.93
C GLU A 530 6.82 25.67 11.45
N TYR A 531 6.70 24.53 12.16
CA TYR A 531 6.74 24.52 13.62
C TYR A 531 8.06 24.07 14.23
N ARG A 532 8.90 23.36 13.47
CA ARG A 532 10.20 22.85 13.95
C ARG A 532 11.37 23.32 13.11
N GLY A 533 11.14 24.00 11.96
CA GLY A 533 12.20 24.43 11.05
C GLY A 533 13.03 23.26 10.46
N LYS A 534 12.49 22.03 10.51
CA LYS A 534 13.21 20.81 10.17
C LYS A 534 12.23 19.75 9.65
N PHE A 535 12.71 18.86 8.80
CA PHE A 535 11.88 17.76 8.29
C PHE A 535 11.33 16.88 9.42
N PRO A 536 10.11 16.32 9.28
CA PRO A 536 9.48 15.49 10.31
C PRO A 536 9.99 14.05 10.31
N PHE A 537 10.51 13.56 9.19
CA PHE A 537 11.11 12.24 8.98
C PHE A 537 12.15 12.32 7.88
N LYS A 538 13.15 11.44 7.96
CA LYS A 538 14.25 11.43 6.99
C LYS A 538 13.90 10.61 5.74
N HIS A 539 13.23 9.47 5.90
CA HIS A 539 12.88 8.59 4.80
C HIS A 539 11.37 8.32 4.79
N VAL A 540 10.82 8.16 3.60
CA VAL A 540 9.42 7.75 3.41
C VAL A 540 9.40 6.48 2.55
N TYR A 541 8.96 5.38 3.15
CA TYR A 541 8.73 4.12 2.46
C TYR A 541 7.26 3.99 2.06
N PHE A 542 7.00 3.96 0.76
CA PHE A 542 5.66 3.76 0.23
C PHE A 542 5.38 2.27 0.00
N THR A 543 4.38 1.75 0.69
CA THR A 543 3.92 0.37 0.50
C THR A 543 3.14 0.22 -0.79
N GLY A 544 3.09 -1.00 -1.33
CA GLY A 544 2.12 -1.33 -2.38
C GLY A 544 0.69 -1.42 -1.84
N ILE A 545 -0.28 -1.33 -2.74
CA ILE A 545 -1.69 -1.58 -2.43
C ILE A 545 -1.94 -3.09 -2.50
N VAL A 546 -2.58 -3.65 -1.47
CA VAL A 546 -2.95 -5.07 -1.46
C VAL A 546 -4.22 -5.26 -2.29
N ARG A 547 -4.11 -6.10 -3.31
CA ARG A 547 -5.18 -6.44 -4.26
C ARG A 547 -5.54 -7.92 -4.18
N ASP A 548 -6.77 -8.25 -4.57
CA ASP A 548 -7.20 -9.64 -4.71
C ASP A 548 -6.59 -10.30 -5.97
N LYS A 549 -6.83 -11.59 -6.15
CA LYS A 549 -6.35 -12.37 -7.31
C LYS A 549 -6.82 -11.83 -8.68
N LEU A 550 -7.86 -11.01 -8.69
CA LEU A 550 -8.39 -10.35 -9.89
C LEU A 550 -7.82 -8.94 -10.10
N GLY A 551 -6.87 -8.51 -9.26
CA GLY A 551 -6.24 -7.19 -9.33
C GLY A 551 -7.09 -6.05 -8.74
N ARG A 552 -8.21 -6.33 -8.09
CA ARG A 552 -9.08 -5.31 -7.47
C ARG A 552 -8.54 -4.95 -6.09
N LYS A 553 -8.57 -3.65 -5.74
CA LYS A 553 -8.23 -3.18 -4.38
C LYS A 553 -9.09 -3.93 -3.36
N MET A 554 -8.47 -4.51 -2.34
CA MET A 554 -9.18 -5.18 -1.26
C MET A 554 -9.96 -4.16 -0.43
N SER A 555 -11.25 -4.42 -0.23
CA SER A 555 -12.12 -3.60 0.62
C SER A 555 -13.18 -4.47 1.30
N LYS A 556 -13.66 -3.99 2.45
CA LYS A 556 -14.73 -4.66 3.19
C LYS A 556 -16.05 -4.63 2.42
N SER A 557 -16.31 -3.55 1.68
CA SER A 557 -17.54 -3.40 0.88
C SER A 557 -17.62 -4.41 -0.26
N LEU A 558 -16.48 -4.83 -0.82
CA LEU A 558 -16.44 -5.87 -1.88
C LEU A 558 -16.37 -7.29 -1.32
N GLY A 559 -16.18 -7.47 0.00
CA GLY A 559 -16.05 -8.80 0.62
C GLY A 559 -14.85 -9.62 0.11
N ASN A 560 -13.86 -8.97 -0.51
CA ASN A 560 -12.69 -9.61 -1.11
C ASN A 560 -11.41 -9.54 -0.23
N SER A 561 -11.51 -9.01 0.99
CA SER A 561 -10.42 -8.98 1.98
C SER A 561 -10.65 -10.08 3.02
N PRO A 562 -9.73 -11.03 3.19
CA PRO A 562 -9.82 -11.99 4.27
C PRO A 562 -9.70 -11.28 5.63
N ASP A 563 -10.26 -11.90 6.66
CA ASP A 563 -10.10 -11.42 8.04
C ASP A 563 -8.65 -11.70 8.51
N PRO A 564 -7.88 -10.67 8.88
CA PRO A 564 -6.51 -10.85 9.33
C PRO A 564 -6.36 -11.76 10.55
N ILE A 565 -7.33 -11.72 11.50
CA ILE A 565 -7.28 -12.55 12.69
C ILE A 565 -7.47 -14.02 12.35
N MET A 566 -8.39 -14.34 11.46
CA MET A 566 -8.57 -15.72 10.99
C MET A 566 -7.32 -16.26 10.28
N LEU A 567 -6.61 -15.42 9.54
CA LEU A 567 -5.34 -15.81 8.92
C LEU A 567 -4.26 -16.10 9.97
N ILE A 568 -4.16 -15.25 11.01
CA ILE A 568 -3.23 -15.45 12.12
C ILE A 568 -3.57 -16.74 12.89
N GLU A 569 -4.84 -17.01 13.14
CA GLU A 569 -5.26 -18.25 13.80
C GLU A 569 -4.92 -19.50 12.97
N LYS A 570 -5.01 -19.43 11.66
CA LYS A 570 -4.76 -20.55 10.75
C LYS A 570 -3.28 -20.80 10.48
N TYR A 571 -2.48 -19.75 10.33
CA TYR A 571 -1.09 -19.83 9.85
C TYR A 571 -0.05 -19.35 10.87
N GLY A 572 -0.47 -18.76 11.99
CA GLY A 572 0.38 -18.06 12.93
C GLY A 572 0.75 -16.63 12.45
N ALA A 573 1.08 -15.76 13.40
CA ALA A 573 1.48 -14.38 13.09
C ALA A 573 2.75 -14.36 12.22
N ASP A 574 3.78 -15.15 12.57
CA ASP A 574 5.02 -15.27 11.77
C ASP A 574 4.74 -15.75 10.34
N GLY A 575 3.79 -16.68 10.16
CA GLY A 575 3.38 -17.19 8.85
C GLY A 575 2.71 -16.11 8.00
N VAL A 576 1.83 -15.29 8.60
CA VAL A 576 1.16 -14.16 7.92
C VAL A 576 2.16 -13.07 7.58
N ARG A 577 3.03 -12.68 8.51
CA ARG A 577 4.07 -11.65 8.30
C ARG A 577 4.99 -12.04 7.14
N MET A 578 5.47 -13.27 7.14
CA MET A 578 6.31 -13.77 6.04
C MET A 578 5.55 -13.80 4.72
N GLY A 579 4.30 -14.30 4.71
CA GLY A 579 3.46 -14.35 3.51
C GLY A 579 3.25 -12.97 2.89
N MET A 580 3.00 -11.94 3.71
CA MET A 580 2.88 -10.56 3.25
C MET A 580 4.19 -10.06 2.63
N MET A 581 5.34 -10.37 3.24
CA MET A 581 6.63 -9.85 2.80
C MET A 581 7.19 -10.55 1.55
N LEU A 582 6.83 -11.81 1.29
CA LEU A 582 7.30 -12.56 0.12
C LEU A 582 6.90 -11.94 -1.22
N SER A 583 5.85 -11.14 -1.25
CA SER A 583 5.29 -10.53 -2.47
C SER A 583 5.25 -9.00 -2.44
N ALA A 584 5.99 -8.36 -1.54
CA ALA A 584 5.87 -6.94 -1.22
C ALA A 584 7.08 -6.07 -1.63
N PRO A 585 7.44 -5.94 -2.93
CA PRO A 585 8.46 -4.97 -3.33
C PRO A 585 7.93 -3.54 -3.11
N ALA A 586 8.82 -2.62 -2.73
CA ALA A 586 8.47 -1.23 -2.44
C ALA A 586 7.67 -0.57 -3.59
N GLY A 587 6.54 0.03 -3.26
CA GLY A 587 5.74 0.84 -4.17
C GLY A 587 5.05 0.12 -5.32
N ASN A 588 5.03 -1.21 -5.33
CA ASN A 588 4.29 -2.01 -6.29
C ASN A 588 3.09 -2.68 -5.63
N ASP A 589 1.99 -2.79 -6.36
CA ASP A 589 0.79 -3.47 -5.89
C ASP A 589 1.06 -4.95 -5.64
N ILE A 590 0.43 -5.49 -4.62
CA ILE A 590 0.58 -6.87 -4.17
C ILE A 590 -0.69 -7.63 -4.50
N LEU A 591 -0.56 -8.70 -5.30
CA LEU A 591 -1.62 -9.68 -5.45
C LEU A 591 -1.55 -10.65 -4.28
N PHE A 592 -2.42 -10.46 -3.29
CA PHE A 592 -2.45 -11.33 -2.11
C PHE A 592 -3.02 -12.70 -2.45
N ASP A 593 -2.28 -13.73 -2.06
CA ASP A 593 -2.71 -15.12 -2.10
C ASP A 593 -2.46 -15.77 -0.73
N GLU A 594 -3.47 -16.40 -0.18
CA GLU A 594 -3.40 -17.10 1.11
C GLU A 594 -2.34 -18.23 1.14
N THR A 595 -1.99 -18.79 -0.03
CA THR A 595 -0.91 -19.77 -0.18
C THR A 595 0.46 -19.23 0.25
N LEU A 596 0.65 -17.92 0.22
CA LEU A 596 1.87 -17.27 0.73
C LEU A 596 1.97 -17.37 2.26
N CYS A 597 0.85 -17.25 2.96
CA CYS A 597 0.81 -17.46 4.42
C CYS A 597 1.07 -18.95 4.77
N GLU A 598 0.56 -19.86 3.95
CA GLU A 598 0.87 -21.29 4.09
C GLU A 598 2.37 -21.58 3.89
N GLN A 599 3.00 -20.93 2.93
CA GLN A 599 4.45 -21.02 2.71
C GLN A 599 5.22 -20.52 3.93
N GLY A 600 4.78 -19.43 4.56
CA GLY A 600 5.34 -18.91 5.81
C GLY A 600 5.21 -19.92 6.96
N ARG A 601 4.04 -20.53 7.14
CA ARG A 601 3.84 -21.60 8.13
C ARG A 601 4.74 -22.80 7.87
N ASN A 602 4.90 -23.21 6.62
CA ASN A 602 5.77 -24.35 6.26
C ASN A 602 7.24 -24.03 6.54
N PHE A 603 7.64 -22.77 6.40
CA PHE A 603 8.98 -22.35 6.79
C PHE A 603 9.19 -22.39 8.31
N ASN A 604 8.21 -21.95 9.11
CA ASN A 604 8.24 -22.15 10.57
C ASN A 604 8.47 -23.61 10.94
N ASN A 605 7.71 -24.52 10.33
CA ASN A 605 7.87 -25.96 10.58
C ASN A 605 9.25 -26.48 10.17
N LYS A 606 9.83 -25.94 9.09
CA LYS A 606 11.18 -26.30 8.63
C LYS A 606 12.24 -25.88 9.65
N ILE A 607 12.16 -24.64 10.15
CA ILE A 607 13.06 -24.11 11.18
C ILE A 607 12.96 -24.95 12.47
N TRP A 608 11.74 -25.19 12.93
CA TRP A 608 11.46 -26.00 14.11
C TRP A 608 12.05 -27.41 14.02
N ASN A 609 11.81 -28.08 12.92
CA ASN A 609 12.29 -29.46 12.70
C ASN A 609 13.82 -29.51 12.56
N ALA A 610 14.44 -28.54 11.92
CA ALA A 610 15.89 -28.45 11.82
C ALA A 610 16.52 -28.25 13.21
N PHE A 611 15.93 -27.40 14.05
CA PHE A 611 16.40 -27.19 15.40
C PHE A 611 16.27 -28.46 16.27
N ARG A 612 15.11 -29.14 16.20
CA ARG A 612 14.89 -30.39 16.91
C ARG A 612 15.86 -31.51 16.47
N LEU A 613 16.19 -31.58 15.20
CA LEU A 613 17.18 -32.52 14.68
C LEU A 613 18.53 -32.30 15.37
N VAL A 614 19.01 -31.07 15.40
CA VAL A 614 20.30 -30.72 16.03
C VAL A 614 20.27 -30.93 17.54
N GLN A 615 19.21 -30.54 18.22
CA GLN A 615 19.06 -30.69 19.68
C GLN A 615 19.02 -32.17 20.10
N GLY A 616 18.59 -33.05 19.20
CA GLY A 616 18.54 -34.50 19.44
C GLY A 616 19.87 -35.24 19.24
N TRP A 617 20.94 -34.56 18.81
CA TRP A 617 22.24 -35.20 18.66
C TRP A 617 22.98 -35.30 20.01
N GLU A 618 23.55 -36.47 20.29
CA GLU A 618 24.51 -36.67 21.37
C GLU A 618 25.88 -36.16 20.95
N THR A 619 26.65 -35.60 21.86
CA THR A 619 27.98 -35.06 21.60
C THR A 619 29.10 -35.96 22.13
N THR A 620 30.26 -35.89 21.50
CA THR A 620 31.49 -36.57 21.93
C THR A 620 32.71 -35.65 21.82
N GLU A 621 33.68 -35.84 22.74
CA GLU A 621 34.95 -35.07 22.73
C GLU A 621 35.98 -35.68 21.73
N THR A 622 35.56 -36.15 20.57
CA THR A 622 36.45 -36.63 19.51
C THR A 622 36.98 -35.50 18.67
N GLU A 623 38.07 -35.79 17.92
CA GLU A 623 38.60 -34.84 16.91
C GLU A 623 37.55 -34.56 15.84
N GLN A 624 37.47 -33.29 15.42
CA GLN A 624 36.54 -32.86 14.40
C GLN A 624 36.86 -33.50 13.03
N PRO A 625 35.94 -34.23 12.40
CA PRO A 625 36.16 -34.78 11.07
C PRO A 625 36.42 -33.66 10.02
N GLU A 626 37.35 -33.95 9.09
CA GLU A 626 37.75 -32.96 8.07
C GLU A 626 36.55 -32.39 7.28
N ALA A 627 35.62 -33.25 6.88
CA ALA A 627 34.41 -32.83 6.18
C ALA A 627 33.56 -31.85 7.03
N ASN A 628 33.47 -32.09 8.34
CA ASN A 628 32.75 -31.23 9.27
C ASN A 628 33.47 -29.89 9.43
N LYS A 629 34.81 -29.91 9.51
CA LYS A 629 35.62 -28.69 9.58
C LYS A 629 35.42 -27.80 8.38
N ILE A 630 35.51 -28.36 7.17
CA ILE A 630 35.26 -27.64 5.91
C ILE A 630 33.84 -27.08 5.87
N ALA A 631 32.84 -27.87 6.28
CA ALA A 631 31.45 -27.42 6.33
C ALA A 631 31.26 -26.23 7.27
N VAL A 632 31.89 -26.26 8.46
CA VAL A 632 31.83 -25.19 9.45
C VAL A 632 32.50 -23.91 8.91
N GLU A 633 33.70 -24.03 8.35
CA GLU A 633 34.43 -22.88 7.76
C GLU A 633 33.65 -22.27 6.60
N TRP A 634 33.11 -23.09 5.72
CA TRP A 634 32.29 -22.64 4.61
C TRP A 634 31.01 -21.90 5.06
N PHE A 635 30.25 -22.48 6.00
CA PHE A 635 29.00 -21.88 6.42
C PHE A 635 29.21 -20.61 7.23
N ASP A 636 30.30 -20.51 8.00
CA ASP A 636 30.72 -19.25 8.66
C ASP A 636 30.97 -18.13 7.63
N ALA A 637 31.74 -18.47 6.58
CA ALA A 637 32.01 -17.55 5.48
C ALA A 637 30.71 -17.12 4.75
N LYS A 638 29.82 -18.09 4.45
CA LYS A 638 28.53 -17.85 3.80
C LYS A 638 27.64 -16.94 4.65
N LEU A 639 27.58 -17.17 5.95
CA LEU A 639 26.79 -16.38 6.91
C LEU A 639 27.25 -14.92 6.92
N LYS A 640 28.59 -14.67 6.92
CA LYS A 640 29.17 -13.33 6.82
C LYS A 640 28.80 -12.62 5.52
N ALA A 641 28.90 -13.33 4.39
CA ALA A 641 28.57 -12.78 3.08
C ALA A 641 27.09 -12.40 2.98
N VAL A 642 26.21 -13.27 3.45
CA VAL A 642 24.76 -13.02 3.44
C VAL A 642 24.36 -11.91 4.41
N ASN A 643 24.99 -11.83 5.58
CA ASN A 643 24.72 -10.72 6.50
C ASN A 643 25.07 -9.36 5.87
N LYS A 644 26.22 -9.27 5.18
CA LYS A 644 26.60 -8.06 4.44
C LYS A 644 25.59 -7.72 3.35
N GLU A 645 25.14 -8.70 2.57
CA GLU A 645 24.11 -8.51 1.54
C GLU A 645 22.80 -8.00 2.13
N MET A 646 22.33 -8.58 3.24
CA MET A 646 21.13 -8.12 3.94
C MET A 646 21.26 -6.68 4.43
N ASP A 647 22.42 -6.29 4.97
CA ASP A 647 22.67 -4.91 5.41
C ASP A 647 22.53 -3.91 4.24
N GLU A 648 23.05 -4.27 3.06
CA GLU A 648 22.92 -3.46 1.85
C GLU A 648 21.47 -3.39 1.36
N GLN A 649 20.75 -4.50 1.44
CA GLN A 649 19.32 -4.57 1.07
C GLN A 649 18.46 -3.72 2.00
N PHE A 650 18.70 -3.76 3.31
CA PHE A 650 17.99 -2.90 4.27
C PHE A 650 18.29 -1.42 4.07
N LYS A 651 19.56 -1.03 3.85
CA LYS A 651 19.95 0.35 3.55
C LYS A 651 19.26 0.89 2.30
N SER A 652 18.93 0.00 1.36
CA SER A 652 18.23 0.34 0.11
C SER A 652 16.71 0.13 0.19
N TYR A 653 16.16 -0.16 1.37
CA TYR A 653 14.75 -0.50 1.60
C TYR A 653 14.21 -1.67 0.76
N ARG A 654 15.10 -2.61 0.37
CA ARG A 654 14.75 -3.86 -0.31
C ARG A 654 14.40 -4.97 0.70
N ILE A 655 13.40 -4.70 1.53
CA ILE A 655 13.07 -5.52 2.72
C ILE A 655 12.61 -6.94 2.32
N SER A 656 11.80 -7.07 1.26
CA SER A 656 11.37 -8.38 0.74
C SER A 656 12.54 -9.22 0.22
N GLU A 657 13.52 -8.57 -0.42
CA GLU A 657 14.74 -9.23 -0.89
C GLU A 657 15.58 -9.71 0.30
N ALA A 658 15.70 -8.90 1.36
CA ALA A 658 16.39 -9.29 2.58
C ALA A 658 15.77 -10.55 3.21
N LEU A 659 14.45 -10.62 3.26
CA LEU A 659 13.75 -11.85 3.70
C LEU A 659 14.09 -13.05 2.80
N MET A 660 14.03 -12.87 1.48
CA MET A 660 14.34 -13.96 0.54
C MET A 660 15.79 -14.41 0.63
N THR A 661 16.70 -13.50 0.91
CA THR A 661 18.13 -13.82 1.10
C THR A 661 18.34 -14.70 2.32
N VAL A 662 17.77 -14.37 3.48
CA VAL A 662 17.88 -15.22 4.69
C VAL A 662 17.06 -16.50 4.58
N TYR A 663 15.92 -16.46 3.88
CA TYR A 663 15.13 -17.66 3.59
C TYR A 663 15.95 -18.70 2.84
N ARG A 664 16.63 -18.29 1.75
CA ARG A 664 17.50 -19.16 0.95
C ARG A 664 18.71 -19.66 1.76
N LEU A 665 19.32 -18.76 2.55
CA LEU A 665 20.40 -19.15 3.44
C LEU A 665 19.98 -20.28 4.39
N PHE A 666 18.79 -20.18 4.99
CA PHE A 666 18.30 -21.20 5.90
C PHE A 666 17.85 -22.47 5.16
N TRP A 667 17.02 -22.32 4.14
CA TRP A 667 16.41 -23.48 3.46
C TRP A 667 17.40 -24.25 2.60
N ASP A 668 18.07 -23.53 1.70
CA ASP A 668 18.92 -24.17 0.71
C ASP A 668 20.33 -24.45 1.26
N GLU A 669 20.95 -23.48 1.94
CA GLU A 669 22.34 -23.62 2.35
C GLU A 669 22.47 -24.32 3.70
N PHE A 670 21.78 -23.86 4.74
CA PHE A 670 21.89 -24.42 6.07
C PHE A 670 21.23 -25.82 6.15
N SER A 671 19.94 -25.90 5.80
CA SER A 671 19.18 -27.12 5.99
C SER A 671 19.51 -28.19 4.95
N SER A 672 19.66 -27.82 3.66
CA SER A 672 19.85 -28.80 2.58
C SER A 672 21.31 -29.22 2.36
N TRP A 673 22.27 -28.36 2.74
CA TRP A 673 23.69 -28.67 2.56
C TRP A 673 24.42 -28.76 3.87
N TYR A 674 24.49 -27.70 4.70
CA TYR A 674 25.32 -27.69 5.90
C TYR A 674 24.95 -28.83 6.86
N LEU A 675 23.68 -28.95 7.23
CA LEU A 675 23.21 -30.00 8.14
C LEU A 675 23.49 -31.40 7.58
N GLU A 676 23.31 -31.62 6.28
CA GLU A 676 23.62 -32.91 5.65
C GLU A 676 25.14 -33.22 5.60
N MET A 677 25.98 -32.17 5.42
CA MET A 677 27.45 -32.35 5.46
C MET A 677 27.93 -32.77 6.84
N ILE A 678 27.35 -32.27 7.93
CA ILE A 678 27.80 -32.50 9.30
C ILE A 678 27.04 -33.64 9.99
N LYS A 679 25.88 -34.03 9.49
CA LYS A 679 25.00 -35.03 10.09
C LYS A 679 25.76 -36.31 10.46
N PRO A 680 25.71 -36.75 11.75
CA PRO A 680 26.33 -37.99 12.16
C PRO A 680 25.60 -39.22 11.59
N GLU A 681 26.24 -40.37 11.52
CA GLU A 681 25.58 -41.63 11.24
C GLU A 681 24.50 -41.92 12.29
N TYR A 682 23.43 -42.58 11.86
CA TYR A 682 22.30 -42.86 12.74
C TYR A 682 22.74 -43.58 14.04
N GLY A 683 22.39 -42.97 15.19
CA GLY A 683 22.73 -43.51 16.52
C GLY A 683 24.18 -43.29 16.97
N LYS A 684 24.96 -42.47 16.20
CA LYS A 684 26.29 -42.05 16.61
C LYS A 684 26.29 -40.59 17.06
N PRO A 685 27.16 -40.28 18.06
CA PRO A 685 27.32 -38.89 18.48
C PRO A 685 28.08 -38.06 17.46
N ILE A 686 27.84 -36.70 17.48
CA ILE A 686 28.61 -35.72 16.72
C ILE A 686 29.77 -35.18 17.56
N ASP A 687 30.86 -34.78 16.93
CA ASP A 687 31.95 -34.09 17.64
C ASP A 687 31.47 -32.76 18.20
N LYS A 688 31.93 -32.45 19.42
CA LYS A 688 31.49 -31.25 20.15
C LYS A 688 31.80 -29.94 19.43
N VAL A 689 32.92 -29.85 18.71
CA VAL A 689 33.35 -28.63 18.00
C VAL A 689 32.34 -28.28 16.90
N THR A 690 31.94 -29.26 16.12
CA THR A 690 30.93 -29.10 15.09
C THR A 690 29.54 -28.76 15.70
N TYR A 691 29.17 -29.46 16.79
CA TYR A 691 27.90 -29.20 17.47
C TYR A 691 27.81 -27.75 18.00
N ASP A 692 28.84 -27.28 18.72
CA ASP A 692 28.89 -25.91 19.27
C ASP A 692 28.89 -24.86 18.14
N ALA A 693 29.59 -25.11 17.02
CA ALA A 693 29.53 -24.27 15.82
C ALA A 693 28.13 -24.20 15.23
N THR A 694 27.43 -25.35 15.18
CA THR A 694 26.06 -25.41 14.66
C THR A 694 25.07 -24.61 15.51
N LEU A 695 25.18 -24.66 16.83
CA LEU A 695 24.38 -23.84 17.74
C LEU A 695 24.67 -22.35 17.55
N ARG A 696 25.95 -21.99 17.36
CA ARG A 696 26.33 -20.59 17.05
C ARG A 696 25.71 -20.13 15.72
N PHE A 697 25.66 -20.99 14.71
CA PHE A 697 25.02 -20.66 13.42
C PHE A 697 23.52 -20.52 13.57
N PHE A 698 22.85 -21.40 14.32
CA PHE A 698 21.44 -21.22 14.65
C PHE A 698 21.16 -19.90 15.33
N ASN A 699 21.97 -19.54 16.34
CA ASN A 699 21.84 -18.24 17.02
C ASN A 699 21.90 -17.07 16.04
N SER A 700 22.85 -17.09 15.10
CA SER A 700 22.98 -16.04 14.07
C SER A 700 21.80 -16.02 13.09
N LEU A 701 21.38 -17.20 12.61
CA LEU A 701 20.24 -17.34 11.69
C LEU A 701 18.94 -16.86 12.34
N LEU A 702 18.70 -17.19 13.61
CA LEU A 702 17.52 -16.72 14.33
C LEU A 702 17.53 -15.20 14.49
N LYS A 703 18.68 -14.58 14.74
CA LYS A 703 18.83 -13.13 14.80
C LYS A 703 18.53 -12.47 13.44
N MET A 704 19.01 -13.04 12.34
CA MET A 704 18.72 -12.54 10.99
C MET A 704 17.23 -12.64 10.64
N LEU A 705 16.55 -13.68 11.13
CA LEU A 705 15.12 -13.93 10.90
C LEU A 705 14.20 -13.14 11.84
N HIS A 706 14.69 -12.76 13.04
CA HIS A 706 13.85 -12.19 14.10
C HIS A 706 13.02 -10.97 13.68
N PRO A 707 13.53 -10.01 12.90
CA PRO A 707 12.69 -8.89 12.45
C PRO A 707 11.45 -9.34 11.67
N PHE A 708 11.56 -10.42 10.92
CA PHE A 708 10.48 -10.95 10.08
C PHE A 708 9.55 -11.91 10.84
N MET A 709 10.11 -12.77 11.68
CA MET A 709 9.45 -13.89 12.33
C MET A 709 9.76 -13.90 13.84
N PRO A 710 9.22 -12.92 14.59
CA PRO A 710 9.68 -12.67 15.97
C PRO A 710 9.35 -13.78 16.96
N PHE A 711 8.26 -14.51 16.77
CA PHE A 711 7.80 -15.46 17.77
C PHE A 711 8.57 -16.79 17.78
N ILE A 712 8.71 -17.43 16.63
CA ILE A 712 9.46 -18.69 16.54
C ILE A 712 10.94 -18.46 16.85
N THR A 713 11.48 -17.32 16.44
CA THR A 713 12.90 -17.01 16.68
C THR A 713 13.17 -16.75 18.16
N GLU A 714 12.28 -16.06 18.88
CA GLU A 714 12.40 -15.90 20.34
C GLU A 714 12.33 -17.26 21.04
N GLU A 715 11.32 -18.09 20.70
CA GLU A 715 11.16 -19.40 21.33
C GLU A 715 12.41 -20.26 21.18
N LEU A 716 12.93 -20.42 19.96
CA LEU A 716 14.11 -21.25 19.70
C LEU A 716 15.39 -20.65 20.26
N TRP A 717 15.53 -19.32 20.22
CA TRP A 717 16.69 -18.63 20.79
C TRP A 717 16.82 -18.87 22.30
N GLN A 718 15.72 -18.89 23.00
CA GLN A 718 15.69 -19.20 24.45
C GLN A 718 16.09 -20.65 24.76
N HIS A 719 16.02 -21.55 23.78
CA HIS A 719 16.39 -22.97 23.91
C HIS A 719 17.85 -23.27 23.55
N ILE A 720 18.59 -22.31 22.92
CA ILE A 720 19.98 -22.55 22.52
C ILE A 720 20.92 -22.61 23.72
N TYR A 721 20.78 -21.66 24.66
CA TYR A 721 21.60 -21.51 25.84
C TYR A 721 20.74 -21.19 27.06
N ASP A 722 21.25 -21.44 28.26
CA ASP A 722 20.61 -20.97 29.47
C ASP A 722 20.61 -19.42 29.48
N ARG A 723 19.42 -18.84 29.62
CA ARG A 723 19.22 -17.39 29.62
C ARG A 723 18.74 -16.89 30.97
N LYS A 724 19.08 -15.67 31.31
CA LYS A 724 18.54 -14.97 32.47
C LYS A 724 17.11 -14.47 32.17
N ASP A 725 16.33 -14.30 33.22
CA ASP A 725 15.05 -13.62 33.14
C ASP A 725 15.25 -12.22 32.53
N SER A 726 14.34 -11.80 31.67
CA SER A 726 14.38 -10.55 30.91
C SER A 726 15.32 -10.48 29.70
N GLU A 727 16.12 -11.51 29.43
CA GLU A 727 16.89 -11.58 28.17
C GLU A 727 15.94 -11.92 26.99
N SER A 728 16.17 -11.26 25.86
CA SER A 728 15.43 -11.49 24.61
C SER A 728 16.32 -11.29 23.41
N ILE A 729 16.12 -12.11 22.38
CA ILE A 729 16.78 -12.00 21.08
C ILE A 729 16.64 -10.58 20.49
N MET A 730 15.58 -9.90 20.81
CA MET A 730 15.25 -8.54 20.39
C MET A 730 16.31 -7.49 20.77
N ARG A 731 17.12 -7.76 21.81
CA ARG A 731 18.19 -6.88 22.30
C ARG A 731 19.58 -7.47 22.09
N ASP A 732 19.66 -8.64 21.43
CA ASP A 732 20.93 -9.32 21.20
C ASP A 732 21.46 -9.00 19.80
N GLU A 733 22.48 -8.15 19.74
CA GLU A 733 23.05 -7.64 18.49
C GLU A 733 23.76 -8.75 17.70
N LEU A 734 23.57 -8.73 16.37
CA LEU A 734 24.32 -9.58 15.44
C LEU A 734 25.48 -8.76 14.82
N LYS A 735 26.70 -9.03 15.25
CA LYS A 735 27.93 -8.43 14.71
C LYS A 735 28.73 -9.49 13.98
N LEU A 736 28.71 -9.45 12.65
CA LEU A 736 29.53 -10.30 11.81
C LEU A 736 30.44 -9.42 10.96
N PRO A 737 31.78 -9.73 10.90
CA PRO A 737 32.67 -9.03 10.00
C PRO A 737 32.32 -9.37 8.54
N ALA A 738 32.74 -8.52 7.60
CA ALA A 738 32.67 -8.87 6.19
C ALA A 738 33.58 -10.09 5.89
N PRO A 739 33.22 -10.93 4.90
CA PRO A 739 34.04 -12.05 4.52
C PRO A 739 35.38 -11.59 3.97
N THR A 740 36.43 -12.35 4.28
CA THR A 740 37.78 -12.17 3.70
C THR A 740 37.83 -12.72 2.27
N LYS A 741 38.87 -12.40 1.50
CA LYS A 741 39.06 -12.93 0.14
C LYS A 741 39.20 -14.46 0.11
N ASP A 742 39.83 -15.04 1.13
CA ASP A 742 39.93 -16.50 1.24
C ASP A 742 38.59 -17.13 1.55
N GLU A 743 37.75 -16.51 2.39
CA GLU A 743 36.38 -16.94 2.65
C GLU A 743 35.48 -16.80 1.40
N GLU A 744 35.62 -15.74 0.63
CA GLU A 744 34.89 -15.57 -0.65
C GLU A 744 35.29 -16.66 -1.65
N ARG A 745 36.60 -17.03 -1.70
CA ARG A 745 37.09 -18.15 -2.51
C ARG A 745 36.52 -19.48 -2.02
N LEU A 746 36.52 -19.74 -0.72
CA LEU A 746 35.92 -20.96 -0.14
C LEU A 746 34.44 -21.09 -0.50
N ILE A 747 33.66 -20.01 -0.44
CA ILE A 747 32.25 -20.00 -0.88
C ILE A 747 32.15 -20.43 -2.35
N HIS A 748 32.99 -19.85 -3.22
CA HIS A 748 33.01 -20.20 -4.65
C HIS A 748 33.37 -21.67 -4.88
N ASP A 749 34.41 -22.18 -4.23
CA ASP A 749 34.88 -23.54 -4.38
C ASP A 749 33.81 -24.55 -3.93
N ILE A 750 33.10 -24.27 -2.84
CA ILE A 750 32.02 -25.13 -2.35
C ILE A 750 30.81 -25.12 -3.30
N GLU A 751 30.54 -24.04 -4.03
CA GLU A 751 29.51 -24.07 -5.09
C GLU A 751 29.88 -25.04 -6.22
N GLN A 752 31.19 -25.14 -6.57
CA GLN A 752 31.66 -26.16 -7.52
C GLN A 752 31.55 -27.58 -6.92
N VAL A 753 31.91 -27.74 -5.66
CA VAL A 753 31.72 -29.03 -4.93
C VAL A 753 30.26 -29.49 -4.95
N LYS A 754 29.32 -28.55 -4.71
CA LYS A 754 27.87 -28.84 -4.82
C LYS A 754 27.49 -29.29 -6.22
N ALA A 755 28.05 -28.68 -7.25
CA ALA A 755 27.79 -29.05 -8.64
C ALA A 755 28.35 -30.47 -8.94
N ILE A 756 29.55 -30.80 -8.43
CA ILE A 756 30.12 -32.15 -8.55
C ILE A 756 29.22 -33.19 -7.88
N VAL A 757 28.80 -32.94 -6.63
CA VAL A 757 27.86 -33.83 -5.91
C VAL A 757 26.54 -33.96 -6.67
N GLY A 758 26.02 -32.86 -7.21
CA GLY A 758 24.83 -32.83 -8.07
C GLY A 758 24.96 -33.67 -9.33
N GLY A 759 26.12 -33.63 -9.99
CA GLY A 759 26.46 -34.43 -11.14
C GLY A 759 26.43 -35.94 -10.82
N VAL A 760 27.06 -36.36 -9.71
CA VAL A 760 27.03 -37.74 -9.25
C VAL A 760 25.61 -38.20 -8.94
N ARG A 761 24.82 -37.37 -8.24
CA ARG A 761 23.40 -37.67 -7.93
C ARG A 761 22.58 -37.79 -9.20
N THR A 762 22.86 -36.98 -10.22
CA THR A 762 22.19 -37.04 -11.52
C THR A 762 22.50 -38.37 -12.23
N VAL A 763 23.77 -38.77 -12.26
CA VAL A 763 24.14 -40.09 -12.81
C VAL A 763 23.46 -41.22 -12.05
N ARG A 764 23.43 -41.18 -10.72
CA ARG A 764 22.75 -42.16 -9.87
C ARG A 764 21.27 -42.29 -10.23
N ASN A 765 20.56 -41.17 -10.36
CA ASN A 765 19.15 -41.13 -10.73
C ASN A 765 18.91 -41.65 -12.16
N GLN A 766 19.74 -41.22 -13.11
CA GLN A 766 19.62 -41.66 -14.50
C GLN A 766 19.84 -43.17 -14.68
N LYS A 767 20.73 -43.76 -13.87
CA LYS A 767 21.08 -45.19 -13.91
C LYS A 767 20.33 -46.05 -12.91
N ASN A 768 19.35 -45.47 -12.19
CA ASN A 768 18.51 -46.13 -11.20
C ASN A 768 19.28 -46.78 -10.03
N ILE A 769 20.42 -46.21 -9.65
CA ILE A 769 21.28 -46.74 -8.59
C ILE A 769 20.74 -46.24 -7.22
N ALA A 770 20.47 -47.20 -6.31
CA ALA A 770 19.95 -46.85 -5.00
C ALA A 770 20.89 -45.94 -4.21
N PRO A 771 20.36 -44.94 -3.43
CA PRO A 771 21.18 -43.95 -2.69
C PRO A 771 22.23 -44.58 -1.75
N LYS A 772 21.95 -45.75 -1.21
CA LYS A 772 22.83 -46.48 -0.25
C LYS A 772 24.03 -47.20 -0.90
N VAL A 773 24.01 -47.33 -2.23
CA VAL A 773 25.13 -47.97 -2.95
C VAL A 773 26.29 -46.99 -3.05
N GLU A 774 27.47 -47.42 -2.59
CA GLU A 774 28.70 -46.60 -2.71
C GLU A 774 29.16 -46.60 -4.19
N LEU A 775 29.52 -45.42 -4.71
CA LEU A 775 30.04 -45.26 -6.06
C LEU A 775 31.53 -44.89 -6.03
N GLU A 776 32.16 -44.88 -7.16
CA GLU A 776 33.51 -44.37 -7.41
C GLU A 776 33.41 -43.13 -8.31
N LEU A 777 34.26 -42.12 -8.09
CA LEU A 777 34.34 -40.91 -8.91
C LEU A 777 35.74 -40.81 -9.54
N ASN A 778 35.79 -40.76 -10.85
CA ASN A 778 36.97 -40.46 -11.58
C ASN A 778 37.03 -38.99 -11.96
N VAL A 779 38.13 -38.32 -11.60
CA VAL A 779 38.44 -36.94 -12.01
C VAL A 779 39.38 -37.04 -13.24
N ILE A 780 38.99 -36.47 -14.37
CA ILE A 780 39.75 -36.61 -15.62
C ILE A 780 40.74 -35.46 -15.71
N GLY A 781 42.06 -35.82 -15.69
CA GLY A 781 43.15 -34.86 -15.78
C GLY A 781 43.65 -34.38 -14.41
N GLN A 782 43.24 -33.27 -13.87
CA GLN A 782 43.72 -32.71 -12.60
C GLN A 782 42.54 -32.53 -11.64
N ASN A 783 42.77 -32.90 -10.39
CA ASN A 783 41.76 -32.67 -9.32
C ASN A 783 41.99 -31.27 -8.69
N ASN A 784 41.24 -30.28 -9.16
CA ASN A 784 41.28 -28.93 -8.63
C ASN A 784 40.55 -28.81 -7.27
N TYR A 785 39.79 -29.81 -6.84
CA TYR A 785 38.99 -29.85 -5.64
C TYR A 785 39.45 -30.91 -4.62
N GLU A 786 40.71 -31.32 -4.67
CA GLU A 786 41.29 -32.35 -3.81
C GLU A 786 41.12 -32.03 -2.32
N ALA A 787 41.26 -30.78 -1.93
CA ALA A 787 41.05 -30.28 -0.56
C ALA A 787 39.66 -30.54 -0.02
N TYR A 788 38.67 -30.76 -0.91
CA TYR A 788 37.25 -31.00 -0.55
C TYR A 788 36.80 -32.43 -0.76
N ASN A 789 37.72 -33.38 -1.03
CA ASN A 789 37.41 -34.79 -1.28
C ASN A 789 36.61 -35.41 -0.13
N SER A 790 36.87 -35.05 1.11
CA SER A 790 36.13 -35.56 2.28
C SER A 790 34.63 -35.16 2.23
N VAL A 791 34.31 -33.93 1.80
CA VAL A 791 32.92 -33.46 1.62
C VAL A 791 32.25 -34.15 0.43
N ILE A 792 32.93 -34.19 -0.71
CA ILE A 792 32.40 -34.80 -1.94
C ILE A 792 32.09 -36.28 -1.70
N ARG A 793 33.00 -37.00 -1.03
CA ARG A 793 32.83 -38.43 -0.69
C ARG A 793 31.60 -38.64 0.18
N LYS A 794 31.49 -37.87 1.26
CA LYS A 794 30.33 -37.94 2.19
C LYS A 794 29.01 -37.62 1.48
N MET A 795 28.96 -36.50 0.77
CA MET A 795 27.70 -35.99 0.20
C MET A 795 27.20 -36.78 -1.03
N ALA A 796 28.09 -37.39 -1.77
CA ALA A 796 27.76 -38.18 -2.95
C ALA A 796 27.74 -39.69 -2.66
N ASN A 797 28.05 -40.14 -1.44
CA ASN A 797 28.20 -41.52 -1.01
C ASN A 797 29.18 -42.27 -1.90
N LEU A 798 30.47 -41.85 -1.83
CA LEU A 798 31.55 -42.39 -2.67
C LEU A 798 32.54 -43.22 -1.82
N LYS A 799 32.96 -44.34 -2.39
CA LYS A 799 34.03 -45.18 -1.86
C LYS A 799 35.39 -44.54 -2.12
N THR A 800 35.66 -44.17 -3.36
CA THR A 800 36.92 -43.56 -3.80
C THR A 800 36.73 -42.36 -4.72
N ILE A 801 37.73 -41.48 -4.75
CA ILE A 801 37.87 -40.41 -5.75
C ILE A 801 39.29 -40.59 -6.33
N GLU A 802 39.39 -40.85 -7.64
CA GLU A 802 40.64 -41.15 -8.31
C GLU A 802 40.87 -40.22 -9.49
N VAL A 803 42.12 -39.83 -9.70
CA VAL A 803 42.51 -39.04 -10.88
C VAL A 803 42.89 -40.02 -12.00
N VAL A 804 42.27 -39.85 -13.15
CA VAL A 804 42.52 -40.69 -14.35
C VAL A 804 42.89 -39.80 -15.55
N ALA A 805 43.71 -40.33 -16.44
CA ALA A 805 44.11 -39.60 -17.63
C ALA A 805 42.96 -39.46 -18.65
N GLU A 806 42.12 -40.47 -18.79
CA GLU A 806 41.02 -40.54 -19.75
C GLU A 806 39.78 -41.17 -19.10
N LYS A 807 38.64 -40.82 -19.66
CA LYS A 807 37.34 -41.35 -19.20
C LYS A 807 37.27 -42.85 -19.47
N PRO A 808 37.00 -43.72 -18.45
CA PRO A 808 36.72 -45.13 -18.67
C PRO A 808 35.52 -45.38 -19.59
N SER A 809 35.60 -46.44 -20.40
CA SER A 809 34.59 -46.78 -21.41
C SER A 809 33.21 -47.08 -20.84
N ASP A 810 33.15 -47.59 -19.61
CA ASP A 810 31.96 -47.99 -18.86
C ASP A 810 31.46 -46.96 -17.87
N ALA A 811 31.98 -45.72 -17.90
CA ALA A 811 31.66 -44.69 -16.99
C ALA A 811 30.71 -43.64 -17.60
N SER A 812 29.74 -43.16 -16.80
CA SER A 812 28.91 -42.00 -17.12
C SER A 812 29.64 -40.71 -16.79
N GLY A 813 29.88 -39.84 -17.78
CA GLY A 813 30.60 -38.58 -17.62
C GLY A 813 29.68 -37.38 -17.39
N PHE A 814 30.19 -36.38 -16.71
CA PHE A 814 29.61 -35.03 -16.58
C PHE A 814 30.69 -33.98 -16.44
N MET A 815 30.31 -32.71 -16.62
CA MET A 815 31.24 -31.60 -16.50
C MET A 815 30.75 -30.59 -15.43
N VAL A 816 31.70 -30.00 -14.72
CA VAL A 816 31.49 -28.85 -13.84
C VAL A 816 32.47 -27.77 -14.20
N GLY A 817 31.97 -26.65 -14.74
CA GLY A 817 32.84 -25.66 -15.38
C GLY A 817 33.64 -26.27 -16.52
N THR A 818 34.97 -26.22 -16.41
CA THR A 818 35.91 -26.82 -17.36
C THR A 818 36.39 -28.23 -16.97
N ASP A 819 36.10 -28.67 -15.78
CA ASP A 819 36.59 -29.93 -15.22
C ASP A 819 35.63 -31.08 -15.59
N SER A 820 36.22 -32.23 -15.95
CA SER A 820 35.50 -33.40 -16.39
C SER A 820 35.53 -34.50 -15.33
N PHE A 821 34.39 -35.10 -15.09
CA PHE A 821 34.17 -36.18 -14.09
C PHE A 821 33.49 -37.36 -14.73
N ALA A 822 33.73 -38.54 -14.19
CA ALA A 822 33.09 -39.76 -14.64
C ALA A 822 32.80 -40.73 -13.46
N VAL A 823 31.66 -41.37 -13.51
CA VAL A 823 31.24 -42.37 -12.53
C VAL A 823 31.22 -43.75 -13.23
N PRO A 824 32.08 -44.68 -12.82
CA PRO A 824 32.02 -46.08 -13.32
C PRO A 824 30.70 -46.75 -12.90
N VAL A 825 29.95 -47.23 -13.87
CA VAL A 825 28.60 -47.77 -13.61
C VAL A 825 28.42 -49.19 -14.20
N GLY A 826 29.50 -49.80 -14.77
CA GLY A 826 29.41 -51.01 -15.55
C GLY A 826 28.68 -52.21 -14.87
N ASP A 827 29.08 -52.58 -13.66
CA ASP A 827 28.52 -53.72 -12.92
C ASP A 827 27.34 -53.34 -11.98
N LEU A 828 27.02 -52.07 -11.89
CA LEU A 828 26.04 -51.51 -10.94
C LEU A 828 24.67 -51.27 -11.57
N ILE A 829 24.53 -51.48 -12.88
CA ILE A 829 23.29 -51.30 -13.61
C ILE A 829 22.48 -52.60 -13.54
N ASP A 830 21.31 -52.54 -12.98
CA ASP A 830 20.28 -53.57 -13.22
C ASP A 830 19.83 -53.43 -14.68
N VAL A 831 20.52 -54.17 -15.55
CA VAL A 831 20.31 -54.11 -17.01
C VAL A 831 18.86 -54.43 -17.37
N ALA A 832 18.21 -55.33 -16.63
CA ALA A 832 16.81 -55.70 -16.87
C ALA A 832 15.86 -54.51 -16.49
N ALA A 833 16.08 -53.87 -15.34
CA ALA A 833 15.28 -52.72 -14.92
C ALA A 833 15.51 -51.49 -15.80
N GLU A 834 16.72 -51.28 -16.29
CA GLU A 834 17.03 -50.16 -17.18
C GLU A 834 16.43 -50.35 -18.59
N ILE A 835 16.45 -51.58 -19.10
CA ILE A 835 15.75 -51.99 -20.33
C ILE A 835 14.25 -51.73 -20.20
N GLU A 836 13.62 -52.19 -19.12
CA GLU A 836 12.19 -51.98 -18.88
C GLU A 836 11.82 -50.49 -18.82
N LYS A 837 12.65 -49.69 -18.16
CA LYS A 837 12.44 -48.23 -18.06
C LYS A 837 12.55 -47.54 -19.42
N GLN A 838 13.63 -47.83 -20.18
CA GLN A 838 13.84 -47.25 -21.51
C GLN A 838 12.79 -47.75 -22.51
N GLU A 839 12.28 -48.95 -22.42
CA GLU A 839 11.16 -49.45 -23.21
C GLU A 839 9.84 -48.72 -22.89
N LYS A 840 9.56 -48.44 -21.60
CA LYS A 840 8.41 -47.61 -21.21
C LYS A 840 8.50 -46.18 -21.73
N GLU A 841 9.70 -45.56 -21.62
CA GLU A 841 9.94 -44.23 -22.14
C GLU A 841 9.85 -44.15 -23.66
N LEU A 842 10.37 -45.18 -24.36
CA LEU A 842 10.29 -45.32 -25.82
C LEU A 842 8.82 -45.41 -26.26
N ASN A 843 8.03 -46.27 -25.63
CA ASN A 843 6.61 -46.46 -25.92
C ASN A 843 5.82 -45.15 -25.68
N HIS A 844 6.14 -44.41 -24.61
CA HIS A 844 5.53 -43.10 -24.34
C HIS A 844 5.88 -42.06 -25.41
N LEU A 845 7.15 -41.94 -25.80
CA LEU A 845 7.59 -41.01 -26.82
C LEU A 845 7.06 -41.39 -28.22
N GLU A 846 6.98 -42.67 -28.55
CA GLU A 846 6.37 -43.13 -29.82
C GLU A 846 4.87 -42.79 -29.85
N GLY A 847 4.14 -43.00 -28.74
CA GLY A 847 2.74 -42.55 -28.61
C GLY A 847 2.58 -41.02 -28.73
N PHE A 848 3.48 -40.26 -28.13
CA PHE A 848 3.50 -38.79 -28.23
C PHE A 848 3.79 -38.33 -29.66
N LEU A 849 4.79 -38.96 -30.32
CA LEU A 849 5.14 -38.67 -31.73
C LEU A 849 3.99 -39.01 -32.69
N ALA A 850 3.30 -40.13 -32.47
CA ALA A 850 2.12 -40.51 -33.25
C ALA A 850 1.00 -39.45 -33.11
N GLY A 851 0.79 -38.91 -31.90
CA GLY A 851 -0.13 -37.81 -31.65
C GLY A 851 0.23 -36.52 -32.40
N ILE A 852 1.53 -36.16 -32.41
CA ILE A 852 2.03 -34.97 -33.14
C ILE A 852 1.85 -35.19 -34.65
N LYS A 853 2.24 -36.35 -35.20
CA LYS A 853 2.11 -36.68 -36.61
C LYS A 853 0.63 -36.65 -37.03
N LYS A 854 -0.29 -37.16 -36.22
CA LYS A 854 -1.73 -37.06 -36.47
C LYS A 854 -2.27 -35.64 -36.49
N LYS A 855 -1.72 -34.76 -35.67
CA LYS A 855 -2.07 -33.33 -35.68
C LYS A 855 -1.54 -32.64 -36.93
N LEU A 856 -0.27 -32.87 -37.30
CA LEU A 856 0.36 -32.32 -38.45
C LEU A 856 -0.14 -32.85 -39.80
N SER A 857 -0.78 -34.04 -39.81
CA SER A 857 -1.45 -34.61 -41.00
C SER A 857 -2.91 -34.14 -41.13
N ASN A 858 -3.44 -33.44 -40.17
CA ASN A 858 -4.79 -32.88 -40.25
C ASN A 858 -4.79 -31.58 -41.06
N GLU A 859 -5.30 -31.64 -42.29
CA GLU A 859 -5.36 -30.48 -43.22
C GLU A 859 -6.08 -29.28 -42.62
N ASN A 860 -7.12 -29.47 -41.81
CA ASN A 860 -7.86 -28.41 -41.13
C ASN A 860 -7.02 -27.74 -40.05
N PHE A 861 -6.18 -28.49 -39.33
CA PHE A 861 -5.28 -27.90 -38.35
C PHE A 861 -4.15 -27.11 -39.04
N VAL A 862 -3.53 -27.67 -40.06
CA VAL A 862 -2.38 -27.03 -40.75
C VAL A 862 -2.80 -25.79 -41.53
N SER A 863 -4.05 -25.75 -42.06
CA SER A 863 -4.54 -24.60 -42.82
C SER A 863 -5.07 -23.44 -41.96
N HIS A 864 -5.48 -23.67 -40.68
CA HIS A 864 -6.11 -22.67 -39.83
C HIS A 864 -5.26 -22.29 -38.62
N ALA A 865 -4.26 -23.07 -38.20
CA ALA A 865 -3.42 -22.74 -37.06
C ALA A 865 -2.36 -21.68 -37.42
N PRO A 866 -2.00 -20.78 -36.46
CA PRO A 866 -0.91 -19.82 -36.67
C PRO A 866 0.40 -20.49 -37.02
N ALA A 867 1.19 -19.92 -37.94
CA ALA A 867 2.46 -20.47 -38.42
C ALA A 867 3.43 -20.84 -37.26
N ALA A 868 3.49 -20.01 -36.22
CA ALA A 868 4.31 -20.26 -35.01
C ALA A 868 3.90 -21.53 -34.25
N VAL A 869 2.61 -21.91 -34.27
CA VAL A 869 2.11 -23.12 -33.62
C VAL A 869 2.51 -24.37 -34.44
N ILE A 870 2.43 -24.27 -35.76
CA ILE A 870 2.83 -25.35 -36.68
C ILE A 870 4.33 -25.59 -36.57
N GLU A 871 5.14 -24.54 -36.54
CA GLU A 871 6.59 -24.61 -36.39
C GLU A 871 6.97 -25.23 -35.04
N ARG A 872 6.28 -24.89 -33.98
CA ARG A 872 6.47 -25.49 -32.65
C ARG A 872 6.13 -26.99 -32.61
N GLU A 873 5.07 -27.41 -33.29
CA GLU A 873 4.71 -28.84 -33.38
C GLU A 873 5.71 -29.60 -34.28
N ARG A 874 6.23 -29.02 -35.35
CA ARG A 874 7.29 -29.63 -36.17
C ARG A 874 8.61 -29.77 -35.41
N LYS A 875 8.96 -28.76 -34.57
CA LYS A 875 10.13 -28.84 -33.71
C LYS A 875 9.98 -29.99 -32.68
N LYS A 876 8.79 -30.09 -32.04
CA LYS A 876 8.50 -31.21 -31.14
C LYS A 876 8.59 -32.58 -31.84
N GLN A 877 8.19 -32.65 -33.11
CA GLN A 877 8.34 -33.87 -33.92
C GLN A 877 9.81 -34.24 -34.10
N SER A 878 10.66 -33.28 -34.54
CA SER A 878 12.10 -33.49 -34.74
C SER A 878 12.79 -33.90 -33.41
N ASP A 879 12.55 -33.15 -32.33
CA ASP A 879 13.11 -33.43 -31.01
C ASP A 879 12.72 -34.85 -30.49
N SER A 880 11.49 -35.29 -30.79
CA SER A 880 10.99 -36.63 -30.40
C SER A 880 11.60 -37.73 -31.24
N GLU A 881 11.75 -37.52 -32.53
CA GLU A 881 12.38 -38.49 -33.46
C GLU A 881 13.86 -38.71 -33.11
N GLU A 882 14.59 -37.63 -32.74
CA GLU A 882 15.99 -37.71 -32.28
C GLU A 882 16.11 -38.48 -30.96
N LYS A 883 15.22 -38.19 -30.00
CA LYS A 883 15.18 -38.92 -28.71
C LYS A 883 14.83 -40.39 -28.87
N ILE A 884 13.90 -40.73 -29.73
CA ILE A 884 13.53 -42.12 -30.05
C ILE A 884 14.70 -42.85 -30.67
N ALA A 885 15.43 -42.24 -31.62
CA ALA A 885 16.62 -42.84 -32.24
C ALA A 885 17.72 -43.11 -31.19
N ALA A 886 17.98 -42.16 -30.29
CA ALA A 886 18.96 -42.29 -29.23
C ALA A 886 18.58 -43.41 -28.23
N LEU A 887 17.30 -43.49 -27.85
CA LEU A 887 16.79 -44.52 -26.95
C LEU A 887 16.88 -45.92 -27.57
N LYS A 888 16.55 -46.07 -28.86
CA LYS A 888 16.69 -47.34 -29.58
C LYS A 888 18.13 -47.80 -29.66
N ALA A 889 19.07 -46.90 -29.94
CA ALA A 889 20.51 -47.21 -29.95
C ALA A 889 20.99 -47.64 -28.53
N SER A 890 20.56 -46.91 -27.49
CA SER A 890 20.87 -47.27 -26.09
C SER A 890 20.31 -48.65 -25.70
N LEU A 891 19.07 -48.96 -26.08
CA LEU A 891 18.45 -50.29 -25.83
C LEU A 891 19.16 -51.41 -26.56
N GLU A 892 19.65 -51.20 -27.78
CA GLU A 892 20.47 -52.20 -28.50
C GLU A 892 21.79 -52.49 -27.80
N GLU A 893 22.45 -51.44 -27.24
CA GLU A 893 23.69 -51.61 -26.46
C GLU A 893 23.42 -52.36 -25.14
N LEU A 894 22.35 -52.01 -24.43
CA LEU A 894 21.98 -52.64 -23.17
C LEU A 894 21.58 -54.10 -23.34
N ARG A 895 20.98 -54.50 -24.46
CA ARG A 895 20.61 -55.90 -24.79
C ARG A 895 21.80 -56.75 -25.19
N LYS A 896 22.94 -56.12 -25.55
CA LYS A 896 24.21 -56.81 -25.83
C LYS A 896 25.02 -57.11 -24.57
N LYS A 897 24.74 -56.36 -23.48
CA LYS A 897 25.32 -56.61 -22.15
C LYS A 897 24.48 -57.63 -21.37
#